data_ab8affecb4436d35bd577986897ce751
#
_entry.id   ab8affecb4436d35bd577986897ce751
#
_cell.length_a   1.000
_cell.length_b   1.000
_cell.length_c   1.000
_cell.angle_alpha   90.00
_cell.angle_beta   90.00
_cell.angle_gamma   90.00
#
_symmetry.space_group_name_H-M   'P 1'
#
loop_
_entity.id
_entity.type
_entity.pdbx_description
1 polymer ?
#
loop_
_entity_poly.entity_id
_entity_poly.type
_entity_poly.pdbx_seq_one_letter_code
_entity_poly.pdbx_strand_id
1 'polypeptide(L)'
;MSCMKKGIWLSLGALLLIGVIVFAIWYINEEGKMRTGSKSSFIPYNSAFVVSVDAQPVLKPEVRKVLGNDLEFFRRRLLGRVTDTLRTQGYVMSYPYVIAMRVEGKSDVSFLYVMDNKDVLSRNEVAHFLNQVFADGKEKVRKYDKHKIYTLQHKKEVVYFAVCGGITLISDSELYVEDGLKQFDLEAVKGESKAQYENLDKYFSAGANIHLFLNTAAFTEVLPLYIQTKKIFSHLDITHLFKWGALDGEFSETGICLNGFMHCGGGKSYMQTLEKQQPRSVGIDAVVPSRLMSLGMLNLSNPAAYFSALEAYRYSTGTKEKVYDRKKQYIKMFGREREEELQQLLQGEFAMVGLGYNEATREKDGLVIAALKSGSLGKIVLEKMLKAYAHFDGKTTEEYTYQYNIDREKAFTYFRLPVDDIVAVYWGNLFEEIKSRYVLIEDNYLVFGSSEKAMKGFIQDYVHGSVVRDAEWYKQLKKKLAGKYNLAYFARTADVLPFYKTLVTDEVQHFISTHMEKLSVFPALAMQWSNEGEMLYSTFLLSTEDIQEDVRPHVLWQTKLDGKVSMKPVPVTNHATGERELFVQDDHNTVYLLNDAGRILWKMPLDGRINSEVYQVDLFKNGKLQYLFSTPAKMYLIDRNGNAAGRFPLSFRAECKQGISVYDYDNNKNYRIFAPCSDRKVYLYGLDGNMIKGWEPQKTDKPIVTKVQHFRLEGKDYLVFADRYRLYVLDRKGKERVRISSVFDLPEQMDIYLIRKNKQPYLIFAGRDGNIQLVNFSGQIKGFKVEGLSEHFRMNVADVNRDGTEECIFVDKDRLFVVDLEGRVVIEKKLDVAGLDYPYIYRFSNVDIRIGVTDAFLHQMLLLDAQGNISKGFPIPGDSPFSIVFFGQEGFYLFAGADDGSVIKYKVQR
;
A
#
# COMPACT_ATOMS: atom_id res chain seq x y z
N MET A 1 -13.17 -7.19 25.57
CA MET A 1 -13.21 -8.21 24.51
C MET A 1 -14.48 -8.16 23.63
N SER A 2 -15.24 -7.08 23.68
CA SER A 2 -16.57 -6.97 23.04
C SER A 2 -16.66 -5.96 21.88
N CYS A 3 -15.57 -5.31 21.45
CA CYS A 3 -15.61 -4.13 20.56
C CYS A 3 -15.08 -4.34 19.13
N MET A 4 -14.84 -5.56 18.68
CA MET A 4 -14.12 -5.80 17.42
C MET A 4 -14.98 -6.19 16.19
N LYS A 5 -16.31 -5.94 16.19
CA LYS A 5 -17.16 -6.84 15.40
C LYS A 5 -18.16 -6.24 14.43
N LYS A 6 -18.06 -4.96 13.97
CA LYS A 6 -19.26 -4.39 13.36
C LYS A 6 -19.12 -3.58 12.07
N GLY A 7 -17.94 -3.38 11.50
CA GLY A 7 -17.75 -2.58 10.27
C GLY A 7 -17.31 -3.33 9.01
N ILE A 8 -17.18 -4.63 9.08
CA ILE A 8 -16.51 -5.49 8.08
C ILE A 8 -17.40 -5.78 6.84
N TRP A 9 -18.53 -5.16 6.70
CA TRP A 9 -19.61 -5.48 5.78
C TRP A 9 -19.31 -5.42 4.29
N LEU A 10 -18.79 -4.27 3.84
CA LEU A 10 -18.48 -4.04 2.43
C LEU A 10 -17.33 -4.93 1.99
N SER A 11 -16.39 -5.10 2.87
CA SER A 11 -15.19 -5.87 2.61
C SER A 11 -15.43 -7.38 2.66
N LEU A 12 -16.36 -7.83 3.46
CA LEU A 12 -16.75 -9.25 3.53
C LEU A 12 -17.64 -9.67 2.36
N GLY A 13 -18.52 -8.77 1.91
CA GLY A 13 -19.23 -8.95 0.65
C GLY A 13 -18.25 -9.18 -0.50
N ALA A 14 -17.12 -8.47 -0.52
CA ALA A 14 -16.06 -8.67 -1.50
C ALA A 14 -15.41 -10.05 -1.43
N LEU A 15 -15.05 -10.52 -0.24
CA LEU A 15 -14.45 -11.87 -0.07
C LEU A 15 -15.41 -13.00 -0.43
N LEU A 16 -16.66 -12.85 -0.05
CA LEU A 16 -17.71 -13.84 -0.37
C LEU A 16 -17.98 -13.90 -1.86
N LEU A 17 -18.03 -12.73 -2.49
CA LEU A 17 -18.21 -12.65 -3.91
C LEU A 17 -17.00 -13.18 -4.67
N ILE A 18 -15.78 -12.91 -4.21
CA ILE A 18 -14.56 -13.55 -4.73
C ILE A 18 -14.67 -15.08 -4.61
N GLY A 19 -15.13 -15.61 -3.50
CA GLY A 19 -15.36 -17.05 -3.32
C GLY A 19 -16.37 -17.63 -4.32
N VAL A 20 -17.48 -16.94 -4.53
CA VAL A 20 -18.53 -17.33 -5.50
C VAL A 20 -18.06 -17.16 -6.94
N ILE A 21 -17.36 -16.05 -7.24
CA ILE A 21 -16.75 -15.78 -8.55
C ILE A 21 -15.70 -16.84 -8.87
N VAL A 22 -14.81 -17.10 -7.94
CA VAL A 22 -13.78 -18.14 -8.06
C VAL A 22 -14.39 -19.51 -8.31
N PHE A 23 -15.45 -19.83 -7.61
CA PHE A 23 -16.21 -21.08 -7.82
C PHE A 23 -16.86 -21.12 -9.22
N ALA A 24 -17.54 -20.06 -9.63
CA ALA A 24 -18.19 -19.97 -10.93
C ALA A 24 -17.17 -20.07 -12.08
N ILE A 25 -16.02 -19.38 -11.96
CA ILE A 25 -14.98 -19.35 -12.98
C ILE A 25 -14.22 -20.69 -13.08
N TRP A 26 -13.90 -21.30 -11.95
CA TRP A 26 -13.27 -22.62 -11.93
C TRP A 26 -14.06 -23.64 -12.74
N TYR A 27 -15.38 -23.47 -12.72
CA TYR A 27 -16.31 -24.40 -13.34
C TYR A 27 -16.46 -24.19 -14.88
N ILE A 28 -16.15 -22.98 -15.43
CA ILE A 28 -16.60 -22.55 -16.76
C ILE A 28 -15.53 -22.71 -17.85
N ASN A 29 -14.70 -23.66 -17.82
CA ASN A 29 -13.55 -23.69 -18.73
C ASN A 29 -13.79 -24.25 -20.15
N GLU A 30 -15.02 -24.30 -20.71
CA GLU A 30 -15.25 -24.68 -22.14
C GLU A 30 -16.65 -24.33 -22.73
N GLU A 31 -16.73 -24.32 -24.10
CA GLU A 31 -17.77 -23.70 -24.92
C GLU A 31 -19.15 -24.37 -24.99
N GLY A 32 -20.24 -23.56 -25.10
CA GLY A 32 -21.56 -23.99 -25.53
C GLY A 32 -22.67 -22.98 -25.33
N LYS A 33 -23.52 -22.73 -26.32
CA LYS A 33 -24.67 -21.82 -26.28
C LYS A 33 -25.97 -22.56 -25.92
N MET A 34 -26.81 -22.05 -24.96
CA MET A 34 -28.28 -21.89 -25.15
C MET A 34 -29.24 -21.90 -23.96
N ARG A 35 -30.56 -21.81 -24.17
CA ARG A 35 -31.78 -21.37 -23.52
C ARG A 35 -32.21 -22.14 -22.26
N THR A 36 -32.75 -21.42 -21.26
CA THR A 36 -32.95 -21.80 -19.86
C THR A 36 -34.35 -22.30 -19.45
N GLY A 37 -35.32 -22.40 -20.31
CA GLY A 37 -36.75 -22.49 -19.93
C GLY A 37 -37.26 -23.75 -19.19
N SER A 38 -36.59 -24.92 -19.22
CA SER A 38 -37.08 -26.15 -18.58
C SER A 38 -36.26 -26.65 -17.38
N LYS A 39 -35.11 -26.13 -17.13
CA LYS A 39 -34.19 -26.60 -16.07
C LYS A 39 -34.54 -26.05 -14.70
N SER A 40 -35.10 -24.85 -14.64
CA SER A 40 -35.47 -24.17 -13.39
C SER A 40 -36.46 -24.97 -12.54
N SER A 41 -37.34 -25.77 -13.18
CA SER A 41 -38.32 -26.60 -12.50
C SER A 41 -37.75 -27.69 -11.61
N PHE A 42 -36.48 -28.04 -11.77
CA PHE A 42 -35.77 -29.04 -10.98
C PHE A 42 -34.90 -28.47 -9.88
N ILE A 43 -34.86 -27.14 -9.71
CA ILE A 43 -33.99 -26.50 -8.74
C ILE A 43 -34.73 -26.35 -7.41
N PRO A 44 -34.30 -27.02 -6.33
CA PRO A 44 -34.93 -26.86 -5.03
C PRO A 44 -34.81 -25.42 -4.48
N TYR A 45 -35.86 -24.90 -3.90
CA TYR A 45 -35.96 -23.53 -3.39
C TYR A 45 -34.99 -23.19 -2.26
N ASN A 46 -34.43 -24.21 -1.60
CA ASN A 46 -33.44 -24.07 -0.54
C ASN A 46 -31.99 -24.08 -1.06
N SER A 47 -31.78 -23.97 -2.36
CA SER A 47 -30.46 -23.79 -2.94
C SER A 47 -29.90 -22.43 -2.56
N ALA A 48 -28.64 -22.40 -2.08
CA ALA A 48 -27.98 -21.18 -1.61
C ALA A 48 -27.58 -20.29 -2.79
N PHE A 49 -27.07 -20.88 -3.85
CA PHE A 49 -26.90 -20.23 -5.13
C PHE A 49 -27.12 -21.18 -6.30
N VAL A 50 -27.44 -20.58 -7.43
CA VAL A 50 -27.67 -21.26 -8.69
C VAL A 50 -26.89 -20.54 -9.77
N VAL A 51 -26.11 -21.28 -10.54
CA VAL A 51 -25.29 -20.75 -11.64
C VAL A 51 -25.75 -21.38 -12.94
N SER A 52 -26.14 -20.58 -13.91
CA SER A 52 -26.32 -20.96 -15.30
C SER A 52 -25.14 -20.48 -16.14
N VAL A 53 -24.66 -21.34 -17.02
CA VAL A 53 -23.52 -21.07 -17.88
C VAL A 53 -23.96 -21.13 -19.32
N ASP A 54 -23.84 -20.00 -20.03
CA ASP A 54 -24.36 -19.86 -21.39
C ASP A 54 -23.24 -19.69 -22.44
N ALA A 55 -22.05 -19.23 -22.07
CA ALA A 55 -20.92 -19.10 -22.96
C ALA A 55 -19.57 -19.11 -22.20
N GLN A 56 -18.48 -19.45 -22.92
CA GLN A 56 -17.13 -19.45 -22.35
C GLN A 56 -16.64 -18.08 -21.95
N PRO A 57 -15.99 -17.97 -20.79
CA PRO A 57 -15.32 -16.75 -20.38
C PRO A 57 -14.01 -16.52 -21.14
N VAL A 58 -13.81 -15.30 -21.59
CA VAL A 58 -12.52 -14.84 -22.13
C VAL A 58 -11.67 -14.31 -20.97
N LEU A 59 -10.64 -15.03 -20.61
CA LEU A 59 -9.76 -14.71 -19.50
C LEU A 59 -8.30 -14.73 -19.95
N LYS A 60 -7.46 -13.85 -19.35
CA LYS A 60 -6.00 -13.93 -19.50
C LYS A 60 -5.49 -15.33 -19.13
N PRO A 61 -4.46 -15.87 -19.83
CA PRO A 61 -3.90 -17.19 -19.52
C PRO A 61 -3.47 -17.35 -18.05
N GLU A 62 -2.91 -16.31 -17.44
CA GLU A 62 -2.45 -16.28 -16.05
C GLU A 62 -3.64 -16.39 -15.09
N VAL A 63 -4.71 -15.64 -15.35
CA VAL A 63 -5.96 -15.70 -14.58
C VAL A 63 -6.58 -17.08 -14.69
N ARG A 64 -6.67 -17.63 -15.90
CA ARG A 64 -7.17 -18.98 -16.15
C ARG A 64 -6.36 -20.05 -15.40
N LYS A 65 -5.03 -19.92 -15.37
CA LYS A 65 -4.13 -20.81 -14.65
C LYS A 65 -4.36 -20.76 -13.13
N VAL A 66 -4.46 -19.56 -12.56
CA VAL A 66 -4.72 -19.35 -11.12
C VAL A 66 -6.08 -19.95 -10.73
N LEU A 67 -7.11 -19.65 -11.51
CA LEU A 67 -8.46 -20.13 -11.22
C LEU A 67 -8.64 -21.64 -11.52
N GLY A 68 -7.97 -22.17 -12.54
CA GLY A 68 -8.14 -23.56 -13.00
C GLY A 68 -7.28 -24.58 -12.28
N ASN A 69 -6.01 -24.27 -11.98
CA ASN A 69 -5.05 -25.25 -11.48
C ASN A 69 -4.75 -25.12 -9.98
N ASP A 70 -4.83 -23.92 -9.45
CA ASP A 70 -4.31 -23.61 -8.11
C ASP A 70 -5.41 -23.56 -7.03
N LEU A 71 -6.66 -23.53 -7.43
CA LEU A 71 -7.80 -23.58 -6.51
C LEU A 71 -8.24 -25.03 -6.17
N GLU A 72 -7.28 -25.95 -6.13
CA GLU A 72 -7.48 -27.37 -5.77
C GLU A 72 -8.18 -27.57 -4.41
N PHE A 73 -8.13 -26.55 -3.54
CA PHE A 73 -8.88 -26.52 -2.29
C PHE A 73 -10.40 -26.67 -2.50
N PHE A 74 -10.95 -26.04 -3.55
CA PHE A 74 -12.36 -26.21 -3.93
C PHE A 74 -12.60 -27.47 -4.79
N ARG A 75 -11.53 -28.06 -5.36
CA ARG A 75 -11.53 -29.18 -6.29
C ARG A 75 -11.64 -30.54 -5.61
N ARG A 76 -11.40 -30.69 -4.33
CA ARG A 76 -11.27 -32.00 -3.64
C ARG A 76 -12.56 -32.77 -3.45
N ARG A 77 -13.71 -32.32 -4.00
CA ARG A 77 -14.97 -33.04 -3.87
C ARG A 77 -15.34 -33.78 -5.16
N LEU A 78 -16.07 -34.84 -4.99
CA LEU A 78 -16.48 -35.85 -5.95
C LEU A 78 -16.92 -35.32 -7.33
N LEU A 79 -17.61 -34.16 -7.34
CA LEU A 79 -18.12 -33.52 -8.54
C LEU A 79 -17.02 -32.94 -9.43
N GLY A 80 -15.87 -32.56 -8.90
CA GLY A 80 -14.72 -32.18 -9.68
C GLY A 80 -14.24 -33.31 -10.61
N ARG A 81 -14.31 -34.56 -10.15
CA ARG A 81 -13.94 -35.72 -10.97
C ARG A 81 -15.01 -36.05 -12.02
N VAL A 82 -16.28 -35.95 -11.65
CA VAL A 82 -17.38 -36.13 -12.61
C VAL A 82 -17.26 -35.11 -13.72
N THR A 83 -17.04 -33.86 -13.36
CA THR A 83 -16.89 -32.76 -14.32
C THR A 83 -15.62 -32.90 -15.19
N ASP A 84 -14.49 -33.25 -14.57
CA ASP A 84 -13.22 -33.42 -15.31
C ASP A 84 -13.31 -34.56 -16.31
N THR A 85 -14.07 -35.63 -15.98
CA THR A 85 -14.21 -36.77 -16.90
C THR A 85 -15.27 -36.48 -17.94
N LEU A 86 -16.38 -35.81 -17.60
CA LEU A 86 -17.35 -35.30 -18.59
C LEU A 86 -16.64 -34.37 -19.61
N ARG A 87 -15.70 -33.58 -19.14
CA ARG A 87 -14.86 -32.68 -19.91
C ARG A 87 -13.86 -33.41 -20.84
N THR A 88 -13.10 -34.36 -20.32
CA THR A 88 -12.06 -35.09 -21.08
C THR A 88 -12.66 -35.99 -22.14
N GLN A 89 -13.90 -36.40 -22.00
CA GLN A 89 -14.64 -37.24 -22.96
C GLN A 89 -15.53 -36.48 -23.94
N GLY A 90 -15.53 -35.15 -23.91
CA GLY A 90 -16.24 -34.26 -24.83
C GLY A 90 -17.76 -34.21 -24.64
N TYR A 91 -18.29 -34.78 -23.54
CA TYR A 91 -19.74 -34.85 -23.31
C TYR A 91 -20.33 -33.57 -22.69
N VAL A 92 -19.61 -32.83 -21.91
CA VAL A 92 -20.11 -31.61 -21.19
C VAL A 92 -19.99 -30.36 -22.01
N MET A 93 -19.28 -30.43 -23.12
CA MET A 93 -18.82 -29.22 -23.83
C MET A 93 -19.85 -28.63 -24.77
N SER A 94 -20.95 -29.32 -24.99
CA SER A 94 -21.94 -28.92 -26.00
C SER A 94 -23.29 -28.47 -25.45
N TYR A 95 -23.50 -28.54 -24.12
CA TYR A 95 -24.83 -28.29 -23.53
C TYR A 95 -24.79 -27.27 -22.40
N PRO A 96 -25.79 -26.39 -22.37
CA PRO A 96 -26.01 -25.50 -21.22
C PRO A 96 -26.46 -26.33 -20.03
N TYR A 97 -25.89 -26.08 -18.87
CA TYR A 97 -26.25 -26.74 -17.63
C TYR A 97 -26.44 -25.71 -16.51
N VAL A 98 -27.20 -26.12 -15.50
CA VAL A 98 -27.38 -25.32 -14.29
C VAL A 98 -26.80 -26.08 -13.11
N ILE A 99 -26.13 -25.36 -12.22
CA ILE A 99 -25.62 -25.91 -10.97
C ILE A 99 -26.35 -25.21 -9.82
N ALA A 100 -26.87 -25.99 -8.93
CA ALA A 100 -27.40 -25.53 -7.67
C ALA A 100 -26.51 -26.02 -6.52
N MET A 101 -26.31 -25.21 -5.47
CA MET A 101 -25.55 -25.56 -4.27
C MET A 101 -26.38 -25.37 -3.02
N ARG A 102 -26.25 -26.27 -2.06
CA ARG A 102 -26.78 -26.13 -0.69
C ARG A 102 -25.85 -26.74 0.35
N VAL A 103 -26.06 -26.38 1.61
CA VAL A 103 -25.42 -27.03 2.75
C VAL A 103 -26.24 -28.24 3.18
N GLU A 104 -25.59 -29.37 3.42
CA GLU A 104 -26.19 -30.56 4.01
C GLU A 104 -25.52 -30.88 5.35
N GLY A 105 -26.35 -31.13 6.38
CA GLY A 105 -25.83 -31.37 7.72
C GLY A 105 -25.14 -30.13 8.35
N LYS A 106 -24.01 -30.34 9.02
CA LYS A 106 -23.30 -29.27 9.76
C LYS A 106 -22.13 -28.64 9.01
N SER A 107 -21.56 -29.31 8.00
CA SER A 107 -20.30 -28.89 7.38
C SER A 107 -20.14 -29.32 5.92
N ASP A 108 -21.11 -29.97 5.33
CA ASP A 108 -20.98 -30.47 3.97
C ASP A 108 -21.80 -29.65 2.99
N VAL A 109 -21.21 -29.41 1.82
CA VAL A 109 -21.86 -28.72 0.71
C VAL A 109 -22.13 -29.73 -0.38
N SER A 110 -23.38 -29.77 -0.87
CA SER A 110 -23.79 -30.63 -1.97
C SER A 110 -24.17 -29.81 -3.18
N PHE A 111 -23.97 -30.39 -4.35
CA PHE A 111 -24.23 -29.78 -5.64
C PHE A 111 -25.25 -30.61 -6.42
N LEU A 112 -26.13 -29.93 -7.12
CA LEU A 112 -27.07 -30.54 -8.06
C LEU A 112 -26.82 -29.97 -9.45
N TYR A 113 -26.45 -30.81 -10.38
CA TYR A 113 -26.33 -30.51 -11.79
C TYR A 113 -27.64 -30.84 -12.50
N VAL A 114 -28.12 -29.88 -13.26
CA VAL A 114 -29.36 -30.02 -14.06
C VAL A 114 -28.97 -29.81 -15.52
N MET A 115 -29.04 -30.87 -16.31
CA MET A 115 -28.61 -30.92 -17.70
C MET A 115 -29.79 -31.23 -18.64
N ASP A 116 -29.88 -30.50 -19.76
CA ASP A 116 -30.90 -30.74 -20.78
C ASP A 116 -30.42 -31.82 -21.77
N ASN A 117 -31.22 -32.90 -21.93
CA ASN A 117 -30.87 -34.03 -22.78
C ASN A 117 -31.57 -34.00 -24.14
N LYS A 118 -32.13 -32.86 -24.58
CA LYS A 118 -33.03 -32.81 -25.75
C LYS A 118 -32.50 -33.48 -27.03
N ASP A 119 -31.16 -33.65 -27.14
CA ASP A 119 -30.57 -34.16 -28.36
C ASP A 119 -29.53 -35.29 -28.18
N VAL A 120 -29.16 -35.73 -26.97
CA VAL A 120 -27.92 -36.54 -26.84
C VAL A 120 -27.87 -37.72 -25.88
N LEU A 121 -28.57 -37.75 -24.75
CA LEU A 121 -28.32 -38.82 -23.79
C LEU A 121 -29.60 -39.57 -23.39
N SER A 122 -29.77 -40.78 -23.93
CA SER A 122 -30.66 -41.75 -23.31
C SER A 122 -30.15 -42.18 -21.93
N ARG A 123 -31.04 -42.71 -21.09
CA ARG A 123 -30.70 -43.32 -19.79
C ARG A 123 -29.44 -44.21 -19.84
N ASN A 124 -29.32 -44.99 -20.90
CA ASN A 124 -28.21 -45.95 -21.06
C ASN A 124 -26.88 -45.24 -21.33
N GLU A 125 -26.89 -44.11 -22.04
CA GLU A 125 -25.72 -43.29 -22.32
C GLU A 125 -25.25 -42.55 -21.08
N VAL A 126 -26.16 -42.01 -20.24
CA VAL A 126 -25.78 -41.41 -18.92
C VAL A 126 -25.19 -42.47 -18.02
N ALA A 127 -25.84 -43.67 -17.93
CA ALA A 127 -25.31 -44.77 -17.14
C ALA A 127 -23.97 -45.29 -17.67
N HIS A 128 -23.82 -45.39 -18.98
CA HIS A 128 -22.56 -45.80 -19.62
C HIS A 128 -21.45 -44.80 -19.33
N PHE A 129 -21.73 -43.52 -19.48
CA PHE A 129 -20.81 -42.41 -19.17
C PHE A 129 -20.39 -42.43 -17.71
N LEU A 130 -21.34 -42.50 -16.77
CA LEU A 130 -21.02 -42.52 -15.33
C LEU A 130 -20.25 -43.80 -14.95
N ASN A 131 -20.51 -44.95 -15.61
CA ASN A 131 -19.69 -46.15 -15.45
C ASN A 131 -18.27 -46.03 -16.00
N GLN A 132 -18.04 -45.24 -17.02
CA GLN A 132 -16.67 -44.90 -17.46
C GLN A 132 -15.93 -44.02 -16.45
N VAL A 133 -16.63 -43.07 -15.82
CA VAL A 133 -16.09 -42.18 -14.75
C VAL A 133 -15.75 -43.01 -13.50
N PHE A 134 -16.58 -43.97 -13.16
CA PHE A 134 -16.47 -44.83 -11.99
C PHE A 134 -16.14 -46.26 -12.41
N ALA A 135 -15.05 -46.45 -13.17
CA ALA A 135 -14.60 -47.79 -13.60
C ALA A 135 -14.72 -48.79 -12.43
N ASP A 136 -15.48 -49.89 -12.63
CA ASP A 136 -15.84 -50.91 -11.63
C ASP A 136 -16.86 -50.45 -10.55
N GLY A 137 -17.62 -49.38 -10.78
CA GLY A 137 -18.67 -48.92 -9.87
C GLY A 137 -19.85 -49.90 -9.82
N LYS A 138 -20.39 -50.10 -8.61
CA LYS A 138 -21.64 -50.89 -8.43
C LYS A 138 -22.85 -49.99 -8.61
N GLU A 139 -23.66 -50.27 -9.62
CA GLU A 139 -24.93 -49.59 -9.83
C GLU A 139 -26.03 -50.18 -8.93
N LYS A 140 -26.79 -49.30 -8.28
CA LYS A 140 -28.02 -49.65 -7.59
C LYS A 140 -29.14 -48.73 -8.10
N VAL A 141 -30.38 -49.27 -8.14
CA VAL A 141 -31.54 -48.49 -8.56
C VAL A 141 -32.57 -48.52 -7.45
N ARG A 142 -33.05 -47.35 -7.09
CA ARG A 142 -34.13 -47.19 -6.10
C ARG A 142 -35.32 -46.48 -6.78
N LYS A 143 -36.54 -46.95 -6.46
CA LYS A 143 -37.74 -46.27 -6.90
C LYS A 143 -38.07 -45.16 -5.90
N TYR A 144 -38.27 -43.95 -6.40
CA TYR A 144 -38.72 -42.78 -5.64
C TYR A 144 -39.97 -42.21 -6.29
N ASP A 145 -41.14 -42.47 -5.66
CA ASP A 145 -42.48 -42.24 -6.23
C ASP A 145 -42.59 -42.83 -7.64
N LYS A 146 -42.83 -42.04 -8.68
CA LYS A 146 -42.89 -42.46 -10.10
C LYS A 146 -41.52 -42.45 -10.80
N HIS A 147 -40.46 -41.95 -10.16
CA HIS A 147 -39.12 -41.78 -10.70
C HIS A 147 -38.18 -42.89 -10.23
N LYS A 148 -37.04 -43.00 -10.91
CA LYS A 148 -35.96 -43.91 -10.54
C LYS A 148 -34.72 -43.10 -10.26
N ILE A 149 -34.09 -43.32 -9.10
CA ILE A 149 -32.80 -42.76 -8.73
C ILE A 149 -31.78 -43.89 -8.85
N TYR A 150 -30.70 -43.57 -9.56
CA TYR A 150 -29.59 -44.48 -9.80
C TYR A 150 -28.44 -44.08 -8.90
N THR A 151 -27.81 -45.04 -8.25
CA THR A 151 -26.63 -44.82 -7.39
C THR A 151 -25.45 -45.53 -7.99
N LEU A 152 -24.38 -44.82 -8.22
CA LEU A 152 -23.08 -45.37 -8.60
C LEU A 152 -22.11 -45.21 -7.44
N GLN A 153 -21.54 -46.33 -7.02
CA GLN A 153 -20.59 -46.33 -5.91
C GLN A 153 -19.22 -46.88 -6.34
N HIS A 154 -18.16 -46.11 -6.16
CA HIS A 154 -16.80 -46.55 -6.34
C HIS A 154 -15.99 -46.24 -5.07
N LYS A 155 -15.47 -47.30 -4.40
CA LYS A 155 -14.79 -47.16 -3.11
C LYS A 155 -15.65 -46.41 -2.07
N LYS A 156 -15.23 -45.19 -1.67
CA LYS A 156 -15.95 -44.31 -0.73
C LYS A 156 -16.78 -43.22 -1.43
N GLU A 157 -16.72 -43.15 -2.75
CA GLU A 157 -17.37 -42.10 -3.55
C GLU A 157 -18.73 -42.63 -4.06
N VAL A 158 -19.78 -41.84 -3.93
CA VAL A 158 -21.12 -42.15 -4.35
C VAL A 158 -21.68 -40.97 -5.15
N VAL A 159 -22.30 -41.28 -6.28
CA VAL A 159 -23.05 -40.33 -7.11
C VAL A 159 -24.43 -40.83 -7.36
N TYR A 160 -25.40 -39.95 -7.24
CA TYR A 160 -26.82 -40.20 -7.48
C TYR A 160 -27.23 -39.47 -8.76
N PHE A 161 -28.00 -40.13 -9.62
CA PHE A 161 -28.56 -39.49 -10.78
C PHE A 161 -29.96 -39.94 -11.09
N ALA A 162 -30.72 -39.07 -11.76
CA ALA A 162 -32.04 -39.36 -12.26
C ALA A 162 -32.26 -38.75 -13.64
N VAL A 163 -33.05 -39.39 -14.49
CA VAL A 163 -33.45 -38.86 -15.80
C VAL A 163 -34.98 -38.73 -15.82
N CYS A 164 -35.45 -37.51 -16.04
CA CYS A 164 -36.87 -37.18 -16.00
C CYS A 164 -37.18 -36.04 -16.98
N GLY A 165 -38.21 -36.24 -17.86
CA GLY A 165 -38.71 -35.18 -18.75
C GLY A 165 -37.67 -34.62 -19.72
N GLY A 166 -36.65 -35.41 -20.12
CA GLY A 166 -35.54 -34.94 -20.96
C GLY A 166 -34.44 -34.19 -20.21
N ILE A 167 -34.50 -34.19 -18.87
CA ILE A 167 -33.51 -33.57 -17.98
C ILE A 167 -32.78 -34.70 -17.22
N THR A 168 -31.46 -34.56 -17.08
CA THR A 168 -30.62 -35.35 -16.17
C THR A 168 -30.25 -34.55 -14.94
N LEU A 169 -30.52 -35.10 -13.77
CA LEU A 169 -30.06 -34.63 -12.46
C LEU A 169 -28.87 -35.48 -12.02
N ILE A 170 -27.80 -34.83 -11.53
CA ILE A 170 -26.61 -35.50 -10.97
C ILE A 170 -26.25 -34.81 -9.66
N SER A 171 -26.01 -35.55 -8.59
CA SER A 171 -25.62 -35.02 -7.29
C SER A 171 -24.74 -35.98 -6.50
N ASP A 172 -23.98 -35.44 -5.56
CA ASP A 172 -23.30 -36.16 -4.48
C ASP A 172 -24.25 -36.46 -3.29
N SER A 173 -25.49 -35.95 -3.36
CA SER A 173 -26.53 -36.15 -2.37
C SER A 173 -27.79 -36.77 -2.98
N GLU A 174 -28.23 -37.94 -2.44
CA GLU A 174 -29.47 -38.56 -2.85
C GLU A 174 -30.69 -37.68 -2.55
N LEU A 175 -30.69 -37.03 -1.37
CA LEU A 175 -31.76 -36.11 -0.95
C LEU A 175 -31.87 -34.91 -1.87
N TYR A 176 -30.75 -34.45 -2.45
CA TYR A 176 -30.79 -33.29 -3.35
C TYR A 176 -31.38 -33.64 -4.71
N VAL A 177 -31.17 -34.89 -5.18
CA VAL A 177 -31.86 -35.44 -6.37
C VAL A 177 -33.34 -35.62 -6.10
N GLU A 178 -33.72 -36.17 -4.92
CA GLU A 178 -35.15 -36.36 -4.53
C GLU A 178 -35.85 -35.01 -4.47
N ASP A 179 -35.25 -34.01 -3.85
CA ASP A 179 -35.83 -32.66 -3.75
C ASP A 179 -36.01 -32.03 -5.14
N GLY A 180 -35.07 -32.25 -6.07
CA GLY A 180 -35.19 -31.78 -7.46
C GLY A 180 -36.36 -32.44 -8.20
N LEU A 181 -36.50 -33.76 -8.06
CA LEU A 181 -37.65 -34.51 -8.64
C LEU A 181 -38.97 -34.05 -8.02
N LYS A 182 -39.00 -33.90 -6.69
CA LYS A 182 -40.20 -33.43 -5.97
C LYS A 182 -40.59 -32.01 -6.40
N GLN A 183 -39.64 -31.10 -6.60
CA GLN A 183 -39.91 -29.76 -7.07
C GLN A 183 -40.57 -29.78 -8.45
N PHE A 184 -40.04 -30.59 -9.38
CA PHE A 184 -40.62 -30.79 -10.70
C PHE A 184 -42.09 -31.34 -10.64
N ASP A 185 -42.34 -32.32 -9.78
CA ASP A 185 -43.68 -32.91 -9.65
C ASP A 185 -44.67 -31.94 -9.01
N LEU A 186 -44.24 -31.09 -8.05
CA LEU A 186 -45.11 -30.08 -7.43
C LEU A 186 -45.50 -28.98 -8.43
N GLU A 187 -44.58 -28.56 -9.30
CA GLU A 187 -44.91 -27.63 -10.36
C GLU A 187 -45.91 -28.18 -11.38
N ALA A 188 -45.75 -29.47 -11.74
CA ALA A 188 -46.64 -30.13 -12.67
C ALA A 188 -48.07 -30.25 -12.14
N VAL A 189 -48.25 -30.34 -10.80
CA VAL A 189 -49.59 -30.60 -10.18
C VAL A 189 -50.30 -29.31 -9.78
N LYS A 190 -49.63 -28.27 -9.30
CA LYS A 190 -50.26 -27.09 -8.69
C LYS A 190 -50.42 -25.88 -9.58
N GLY A 191 -49.74 -25.79 -10.73
CA GLY A 191 -49.80 -24.61 -11.60
C GLY A 191 -49.54 -23.25 -10.91
N GLU A 192 -49.46 -23.24 -9.59
CA GLU A 192 -49.31 -22.09 -8.71
C GLU A 192 -47.93 -21.97 -8.06
N SER A 193 -47.10 -22.99 -8.14
CA SER A 193 -45.71 -22.83 -7.70
C SER A 193 -44.97 -22.07 -8.79
N LYS A 194 -45.17 -20.79 -8.85
CA LYS A 194 -44.23 -19.91 -9.56
C LYS A 194 -42.89 -20.16 -8.92
N ALA A 195 -42.05 -20.97 -9.58
CA ALA A 195 -40.71 -21.20 -9.15
C ALA A 195 -40.09 -19.87 -8.83
N GLN A 196 -39.44 -19.74 -7.69
CA GLN A 196 -38.76 -18.53 -7.29
C GLN A 196 -37.75 -18.11 -8.39
N TYR A 197 -37.44 -19.06 -9.29
CA TYR A 197 -36.50 -18.93 -10.40
C TYR A 197 -37.16 -18.62 -11.75
N GLU A 198 -38.46 -18.85 -11.98
CA GLU A 198 -39.13 -18.59 -13.27
C GLU A 198 -39.22 -17.08 -13.62
N ASN A 199 -39.31 -16.24 -12.61
CA ASN A 199 -39.35 -14.79 -12.83
C ASN A 199 -37.96 -14.13 -12.92
N LEU A 200 -36.88 -14.89 -12.71
CA LEU A 200 -35.53 -14.38 -12.70
C LEU A 200 -35.00 -14.06 -14.10
N ASP A 201 -35.51 -14.76 -15.13
CA ASP A 201 -35.13 -14.51 -16.53
C ASP A 201 -35.36 -13.05 -16.95
N LYS A 202 -36.25 -12.31 -16.25
CA LYS A 202 -36.50 -10.89 -16.47
C LYS A 202 -35.33 -10.01 -16.05
N TYR A 203 -34.52 -10.50 -15.11
CA TYR A 203 -33.40 -9.72 -14.51
C TYR A 203 -32.09 -10.08 -15.15
N PHE A 204 -32.05 -11.12 -16.03
CA PHE A 204 -30.87 -11.54 -16.74
C PHE A 204 -30.81 -10.96 -18.15
N SER A 205 -29.63 -10.59 -18.60
CA SER A 205 -29.40 -10.08 -19.94
C SER A 205 -29.09 -11.21 -20.92
N ALA A 206 -29.64 -11.18 -22.12
CA ALA A 206 -29.48 -12.23 -23.13
C ALA A 206 -28.04 -12.39 -23.68
N GLY A 207 -27.08 -11.56 -23.26
CA GLY A 207 -25.70 -11.55 -23.75
C GLY A 207 -24.65 -11.90 -22.72
N ALA A 208 -25.04 -12.18 -21.46
CA ALA A 208 -24.08 -12.53 -20.41
C ALA A 208 -23.56 -13.97 -20.56
N ASN A 209 -22.33 -14.20 -20.16
CA ASN A 209 -21.71 -15.53 -20.17
C ASN A 209 -22.27 -16.44 -19.08
N ILE A 210 -22.66 -15.82 -17.95
CA ILE A 210 -23.09 -16.51 -16.74
C ILE A 210 -24.24 -15.74 -16.10
N HIS A 211 -25.19 -16.50 -15.56
CA HIS A 211 -26.24 -15.99 -14.71
C HIS A 211 -26.11 -16.59 -13.33
N LEU A 212 -26.00 -15.75 -12.32
CA LEU A 212 -25.88 -16.12 -10.92
C LEU A 212 -27.13 -15.69 -10.16
N PHE A 213 -27.80 -16.63 -9.55
CA PHE A 213 -28.84 -16.38 -8.55
C PHE A 213 -28.31 -16.68 -7.16
N LEU A 214 -28.57 -15.78 -6.22
CA LEU A 214 -28.20 -15.87 -4.81
C LEU A 214 -29.43 -15.85 -3.92
N ASN A 215 -29.65 -16.92 -3.14
CA ASN A 215 -30.63 -16.95 -2.08
C ASN A 215 -29.94 -16.65 -0.75
N THR A 216 -30.14 -15.45 -0.21
CA THR A 216 -29.40 -15.02 0.97
C THR A 216 -29.72 -15.83 2.22
N ALA A 217 -30.96 -16.30 2.39
CA ALA A 217 -31.34 -17.13 3.54
C ALA A 217 -30.54 -18.44 3.58
N ALA A 218 -30.51 -19.17 2.46
CA ALA A 218 -29.73 -20.41 2.36
C ALA A 218 -28.22 -20.16 2.34
N PHE A 219 -27.78 -19.03 1.80
CA PHE A 219 -26.38 -18.65 1.74
C PHE A 219 -25.77 -18.39 3.13
N THR A 220 -26.56 -17.98 4.13
CA THR A 220 -26.07 -17.84 5.52
C THR A 220 -25.59 -19.14 6.13
N GLU A 221 -26.07 -20.27 5.64
CA GLU A 221 -25.64 -21.62 6.07
C GLU A 221 -24.25 -21.96 5.49
N VAL A 222 -23.90 -21.36 4.33
CA VAL A 222 -22.62 -21.55 3.65
C VAL A 222 -21.50 -20.76 4.33
N LEU A 223 -21.80 -19.57 4.86
CA LEU A 223 -20.84 -18.64 5.41
C LEU A 223 -19.93 -19.21 6.51
N PRO A 224 -20.46 -19.96 7.50
CA PRO A 224 -19.64 -20.51 8.58
C PRO A 224 -18.59 -21.51 8.12
N LEU A 225 -18.74 -22.07 6.92
CA LEU A 225 -17.76 -23.00 6.33
C LEU A 225 -16.47 -22.32 5.90
N TYR A 226 -16.54 -21.03 5.59
CA TYR A 226 -15.41 -20.26 5.03
C TYR A 226 -14.99 -19.09 5.90
N ILE A 227 -15.85 -18.61 6.78
CA ILE A 227 -15.67 -17.38 7.55
C ILE A 227 -15.89 -17.66 9.04
N GLN A 228 -15.07 -17.02 9.89
CA GLN A 228 -15.25 -17.09 11.34
C GLN A 228 -16.44 -16.22 11.78
N THR A 229 -17.64 -16.66 11.45
CA THR A 229 -18.89 -15.91 11.65
C THR A 229 -19.07 -15.41 13.07
N LYS A 230 -18.66 -16.18 14.11
CA LYS A 230 -18.70 -15.74 15.51
C LYS A 230 -17.86 -14.51 15.79
N LYS A 231 -16.76 -14.32 15.04
CA LYS A 231 -15.91 -13.13 15.16
C LYS A 231 -16.51 -11.93 14.43
N ILE A 232 -17.27 -12.18 13.37
CA ILE A 232 -17.70 -11.16 12.42
C ILE A 232 -19.17 -10.77 12.67
N PHE A 233 -20.05 -11.75 12.84
CA PHE A 233 -21.50 -11.56 12.83
C PHE A 233 -22.15 -11.64 14.21
N SER A 234 -21.47 -11.25 15.31
CA SER A 234 -22.08 -11.34 16.63
C SER A 234 -23.40 -10.57 16.80
N HIS A 235 -23.76 -9.71 15.84
CA HIS A 235 -24.99 -8.88 15.88
C HIS A 235 -25.58 -8.54 14.52
N LEU A 236 -25.16 -9.19 13.45
CA LEU A 236 -25.72 -8.95 12.14
C LEU A 236 -25.88 -10.23 11.35
N ASP A 237 -27.11 -10.42 10.95
CA ASP A 237 -27.54 -11.45 10.05
C ASP A 237 -27.42 -10.91 8.62
N ILE A 238 -26.65 -11.59 7.77
CA ILE A 238 -26.48 -11.21 6.36
C ILE A 238 -27.80 -11.29 5.59
N THR A 239 -28.77 -12.08 6.11
CA THR A 239 -30.15 -12.10 5.61
C THR A 239 -30.80 -10.73 5.69
N HIS A 240 -30.29 -9.86 6.56
CA HIS A 240 -30.75 -8.48 6.68
C HIS A 240 -30.10 -7.51 5.68
N LEU A 241 -29.26 -7.98 4.74
CA LEU A 241 -28.79 -7.14 3.63
C LEU A 241 -29.72 -7.26 2.43
N PHE A 242 -29.86 -8.47 1.93
CA PHE A 242 -30.63 -8.81 0.74
C PHE A 242 -31.45 -10.05 0.99
N LYS A 243 -32.57 -10.18 0.31
CA LYS A 243 -33.40 -11.36 0.32
C LYS A 243 -32.96 -12.34 -0.77
N TRP A 244 -32.62 -11.82 -1.94
CA TRP A 244 -32.08 -12.56 -3.06
C TRP A 244 -31.35 -11.61 -4.02
N GLY A 245 -30.50 -12.17 -4.87
CA GLY A 245 -29.80 -11.44 -5.94
C GLY A 245 -29.80 -12.21 -7.25
N ALA A 246 -29.93 -11.49 -8.36
CA ALA A 246 -29.79 -11.99 -9.72
C ALA A 246 -28.73 -11.17 -10.44
N LEU A 247 -27.62 -11.79 -10.81
CA LEU A 247 -26.43 -11.12 -11.35
C LEU A 247 -25.99 -11.79 -12.65
N ASP A 248 -25.70 -10.98 -13.65
CA ASP A 248 -25.05 -11.38 -14.89
C ASP A 248 -23.54 -11.28 -14.76
N GLY A 249 -22.82 -12.31 -15.22
CA GLY A 249 -21.36 -12.35 -15.21
C GLY A 249 -20.78 -12.11 -16.59
N GLU A 250 -19.92 -11.11 -16.66
CA GLU A 250 -19.09 -10.81 -17.81
C GLU A 250 -17.61 -11.05 -17.48
N PHE A 251 -16.95 -11.80 -18.34
CA PHE A 251 -15.55 -12.15 -18.22
C PHE A 251 -14.78 -11.58 -19.38
N SER A 252 -13.74 -10.84 -19.08
CA SER A 252 -12.88 -10.22 -20.07
C SER A 252 -11.40 -10.32 -19.69
N GLU A 253 -10.51 -9.99 -20.60
CA GLU A 253 -9.10 -9.89 -20.30
C GLU A 253 -8.79 -8.84 -19.22
N THR A 254 -9.67 -7.86 -19.03
CA THR A 254 -9.47 -6.74 -18.11
C THR A 254 -10.14 -6.94 -16.74
N GLY A 255 -10.90 -8.04 -16.58
CA GLY A 255 -11.52 -8.35 -15.29
C GLY A 255 -12.77 -9.21 -15.38
N ILE A 256 -13.32 -9.43 -14.23
CA ILE A 256 -14.56 -10.14 -14.00
C ILE A 256 -15.55 -9.14 -13.43
N CYS A 257 -16.70 -9.00 -14.10
CA CYS A 257 -17.76 -8.09 -13.68
C CYS A 257 -19.05 -8.89 -13.46
N LEU A 258 -19.67 -8.74 -12.29
CA LEU A 258 -21.02 -9.19 -12.03
C LEU A 258 -21.93 -7.99 -11.88
N ASN A 259 -22.97 -7.91 -12.72
CA ASN A 259 -23.95 -6.82 -12.73
C ASN A 259 -25.36 -7.38 -12.56
N GLY A 260 -26.20 -6.70 -11.82
CA GLY A 260 -27.60 -7.09 -11.73
C GLY A 260 -28.32 -6.53 -10.54
N PHE A 261 -29.41 -7.18 -10.18
CA PHE A 261 -30.33 -6.67 -9.18
C PHE A 261 -30.27 -7.50 -7.90
N MET A 262 -30.29 -6.81 -6.76
CA MET A 262 -30.42 -7.40 -5.45
C MET A 262 -31.67 -6.84 -4.77
N HIS A 263 -32.57 -7.73 -4.34
CA HIS A 263 -33.81 -7.39 -3.68
C HIS A 263 -33.58 -7.19 -2.18
N CYS A 264 -33.90 -6.01 -1.66
CA CYS A 264 -33.60 -5.63 -0.28
C CYS A 264 -34.56 -6.29 0.76
N GLY A 265 -35.68 -6.87 0.33
CA GLY A 265 -36.65 -7.56 1.23
C GLY A 265 -37.32 -6.67 2.26
N GLY A 266 -38.50 -7.07 2.74
CA GLY A 266 -39.32 -6.24 3.66
C GLY A 266 -38.75 -6.13 5.07
N GLY A 267 -38.68 -4.92 5.62
CA GLY A 267 -38.70 -4.58 7.06
C GLY A 267 -37.45 -4.71 7.89
N LYS A 268 -36.43 -5.48 7.50
CA LYS A 268 -35.24 -5.72 8.33
C LYS A 268 -33.88 -5.56 7.59
N SER A 269 -33.90 -5.13 6.32
CA SER A 269 -32.68 -4.93 5.55
C SER A 269 -32.04 -3.56 5.83
N TYR A 270 -30.73 -3.55 6.10
CA TYR A 270 -29.98 -2.30 6.19
C TYR A 270 -30.02 -1.54 4.85
N MET A 271 -30.00 -2.24 3.72
CA MET A 271 -30.01 -1.61 2.39
C MET A 271 -31.32 -0.86 2.09
N GLN A 272 -32.41 -1.13 2.81
CA GLN A 272 -33.63 -0.31 2.73
C GLN A 272 -33.46 1.11 3.21
N THR A 273 -32.39 1.41 3.98
CA THR A 273 -32.06 2.80 4.33
C THR A 273 -31.75 3.65 3.09
N LEU A 274 -31.43 3.00 1.97
CA LEU A 274 -31.14 3.63 0.69
C LEU A 274 -32.36 3.75 -0.24
N GLU A 275 -33.50 3.15 0.09
CA GLU A 275 -34.69 3.08 -0.78
C GLU A 275 -35.18 4.46 -1.25
N LYS A 276 -35.08 5.48 -0.39
CA LYS A 276 -35.49 6.86 -0.70
C LYS A 276 -34.34 7.75 -1.20
N GLN A 277 -33.21 7.14 -1.58
CA GLN A 277 -32.04 7.87 -2.06
C GLN A 277 -31.92 7.78 -3.58
N GLN A 278 -31.66 8.89 -4.24
CA GLN A 278 -31.30 8.91 -5.66
C GLN A 278 -29.79 8.75 -5.83
N PRO A 279 -29.30 7.97 -6.80
CA PRO A 279 -27.88 7.87 -7.10
C PRO A 279 -27.27 9.21 -7.51
N ARG A 280 -26.10 9.54 -6.95
CA ARG A 280 -25.41 10.82 -7.17
C ARG A 280 -23.96 10.59 -7.62
N SER A 281 -23.44 11.58 -8.36
CA SER A 281 -22.00 11.68 -8.61
C SER A 281 -21.26 12.08 -7.33
N VAL A 282 -19.99 11.71 -7.23
CA VAL A 282 -19.14 11.87 -6.05
C VAL A 282 -18.15 12.99 -6.23
N GLY A 283 -18.00 13.81 -5.19
CA GLY A 283 -17.01 14.87 -5.08
C GLY A 283 -15.96 14.64 -3.98
N ILE A 284 -16.32 13.88 -2.95
CA ILE A 284 -15.47 13.66 -1.76
C ILE A 284 -14.13 12.96 -2.03
N ASP A 285 -14.02 12.23 -3.14
CA ASP A 285 -12.77 11.59 -3.57
C ASP A 285 -11.61 12.59 -3.85
N ALA A 286 -11.94 13.89 -3.96
CA ALA A 286 -10.97 14.99 -4.07
C ALA A 286 -10.16 15.25 -2.79
N VAL A 287 -10.59 14.73 -1.65
CA VAL A 287 -9.93 14.94 -0.35
C VAL A 287 -9.58 13.64 0.36
N VAL A 288 -9.98 12.51 -0.21
CA VAL A 288 -9.60 11.18 0.31
C VAL A 288 -8.13 10.92 0.00
N PRO A 289 -7.29 10.59 0.99
CA PRO A 289 -5.88 10.29 0.77
C PRO A 289 -5.66 9.16 -0.24
N SER A 290 -4.64 9.29 -1.11
CA SER A 290 -4.28 8.22 -2.07
C SER A 290 -3.66 6.99 -1.40
N ARG A 291 -3.03 7.15 -0.22
CA ARG A 291 -2.45 6.09 0.59
C ARG A 291 -3.52 5.34 1.39
N LEU A 292 -4.33 4.56 0.76
CA LEU A 292 -5.39 3.79 1.40
C LEU A 292 -5.33 2.31 1.01
N MET A 293 -5.79 1.46 1.90
CA MET A 293 -5.97 0.03 1.67
C MET A 293 -7.40 -0.24 1.15
N SER A 294 -8.38 0.51 1.65
CA SER A 294 -9.78 0.37 1.25
C SER A 294 -10.53 1.70 1.39
N LEU A 295 -11.54 1.88 0.54
CA LEU A 295 -12.39 3.07 0.50
C LEU A 295 -13.86 2.66 0.36
N GLY A 296 -14.67 2.93 1.39
CA GLY A 296 -16.12 2.90 1.30
C GLY A 296 -16.67 4.30 1.08
N MET A 297 -17.66 4.46 0.22
CA MET A 297 -18.31 5.75 -0.01
C MET A 297 -19.83 5.60 0.06
N LEU A 298 -20.48 6.48 0.82
CA LEU A 298 -21.93 6.56 0.95
C LEU A 298 -22.40 7.93 0.44
N ASN A 299 -23.30 7.92 -0.55
CA ASN A 299 -23.82 9.10 -1.19
C ASN A 299 -25.33 9.20 -1.01
N LEU A 300 -25.74 10.17 -0.23
CA LEU A 300 -27.15 10.40 0.11
C LEU A 300 -27.66 11.64 -0.62
N SER A 301 -28.73 11.48 -1.40
CA SER A 301 -29.45 12.60 -1.99
C SER A 301 -30.29 13.34 -0.94
N ASN A 302 -30.74 12.64 0.08
CA ASN A 302 -31.52 13.16 1.20
C ASN A 302 -31.02 12.53 2.53
N PRO A 303 -30.06 13.17 3.23
CA PRO A 303 -29.55 12.67 4.50
C PRO A 303 -30.62 12.49 5.58
N ALA A 304 -31.61 13.39 5.66
CA ALA A 304 -32.68 13.32 6.65
C ALA A 304 -33.55 12.05 6.46
N ALA A 305 -33.87 11.71 5.22
CA ALA A 305 -34.61 10.48 4.91
C ALA A 305 -33.81 9.22 5.28
N TYR A 306 -32.48 9.24 5.02
CA TYR A 306 -31.60 8.14 5.43
C TYR A 306 -31.57 7.96 6.96
N PHE A 307 -31.38 9.03 7.73
CA PHE A 307 -31.35 8.93 9.20
C PHE A 307 -32.69 8.46 9.76
N SER A 308 -33.81 8.90 9.20
CA SER A 308 -35.13 8.40 9.57
C SER A 308 -35.28 6.90 9.28
N ALA A 309 -34.85 6.43 8.11
CA ALA A 309 -34.86 5.02 7.74
C ALA A 309 -33.89 4.19 8.60
N LEU A 310 -32.74 4.73 8.98
CA LEU A 310 -31.80 4.10 9.90
C LEU A 310 -32.41 3.87 11.31
N GLU A 311 -33.18 4.83 11.83
CA GLU A 311 -33.87 4.65 13.10
C GLU A 311 -34.96 3.55 12.99
N ALA A 312 -35.71 3.50 11.87
CA ALA A 312 -36.66 2.44 11.61
C ALA A 312 -35.97 1.06 11.55
N TYR A 313 -34.85 0.96 10.86
CA TYR A 313 -34.01 -0.26 10.82
C TYR A 313 -33.55 -0.68 12.22
N ARG A 314 -33.06 0.24 13.04
CA ARG A 314 -32.63 -0.02 14.42
C ARG A 314 -33.78 -0.52 15.30
N TYR A 315 -34.97 -0.02 15.07
CA TYR A 315 -36.17 -0.50 15.75
C TYR A 315 -36.47 -1.95 15.35
N SER A 316 -36.50 -2.24 14.05
CA SER A 316 -36.85 -3.57 13.54
C SER A 316 -35.83 -4.68 13.93
N THR A 317 -34.59 -4.29 14.17
CA THR A 317 -33.49 -5.20 14.57
C THR A 317 -33.26 -5.27 16.10
N GLY A 318 -34.05 -4.55 16.90
CA GLY A 318 -33.89 -4.52 18.36
C GLY A 318 -32.61 -3.83 18.86
N THR A 319 -31.93 -3.07 18.02
CA THR A 319 -30.68 -2.38 18.39
C THR A 319 -30.92 -0.96 18.89
N LYS A 320 -32.16 -0.47 18.78
CA LYS A 320 -32.56 0.90 19.13
C LYS A 320 -32.22 1.29 20.57
N GLU A 321 -32.48 0.45 21.55
CA GLU A 321 -32.28 0.77 22.97
C GLU A 321 -30.81 1.03 23.29
N LYS A 322 -29.89 0.17 22.80
CA LYS A 322 -28.45 0.33 23.00
C LYS A 322 -27.93 1.65 22.40
N VAL A 323 -28.37 1.96 21.19
CA VAL A 323 -27.99 3.21 20.52
C VAL A 323 -28.56 4.41 21.23
N TYR A 324 -29.82 4.34 21.71
CA TYR A 324 -30.48 5.40 22.44
C TYR A 324 -29.77 5.71 23.78
N ASP A 325 -29.38 4.70 24.55
CA ASP A 325 -28.62 4.90 25.77
C ASP A 325 -27.25 5.55 25.51
N ARG A 326 -26.56 5.17 24.42
CA ARG A 326 -25.32 5.85 24.01
C ARG A 326 -25.59 7.30 23.61
N LYS A 327 -26.62 7.57 22.81
CA LYS A 327 -27.03 8.94 22.44
C LYS A 327 -27.33 9.80 23.67
N LYS A 328 -28.05 9.26 24.69
CA LYS A 328 -28.29 9.96 25.96
C LYS A 328 -26.99 10.38 26.66
N GLN A 329 -25.97 9.50 26.67
CA GLN A 329 -24.67 9.84 27.22
C GLN A 329 -24.02 10.99 26.48
N TYR A 330 -24.06 10.96 25.16
CA TYR A 330 -23.47 12.01 24.32
C TYR A 330 -24.21 13.35 24.42
N ILE A 331 -25.54 13.33 24.52
CA ILE A 331 -26.34 14.53 24.75
C ILE A 331 -25.96 15.20 26.11
N LYS A 332 -25.65 14.40 27.14
CA LYS A 332 -25.15 14.94 28.41
C LYS A 332 -23.75 15.56 28.27
N MET A 333 -22.89 15.01 27.42
CA MET A 333 -21.52 15.49 27.20
C MET A 333 -21.46 16.72 26.31
N PHE A 334 -22.20 16.71 25.18
CA PHE A 334 -22.06 17.69 24.11
C PHE A 334 -23.23 18.67 23.98
N GLY A 335 -24.41 18.35 24.55
CA GLY A 335 -25.65 19.10 24.40
C GLY A 335 -26.46 18.68 23.18
N ARG A 336 -27.78 18.62 23.32
CA ARG A 336 -28.70 18.11 22.29
C ARG A 336 -28.77 18.97 21.05
N GLU A 337 -28.86 20.27 21.20
CA GLU A 337 -29.02 21.21 20.08
C GLU A 337 -27.86 21.17 19.11
N ARG A 338 -26.65 20.93 19.61
CA ARG A 338 -25.42 20.95 18.81
C ARG A 338 -25.26 19.72 17.92
N GLU A 339 -25.78 18.57 18.37
CA GLU A 339 -25.87 17.36 17.56
C GLU A 339 -26.77 17.58 16.34
N GLU A 340 -27.97 18.15 16.58
CA GLU A 340 -28.94 18.45 15.53
C GLU A 340 -28.37 19.48 14.55
N GLU A 341 -27.70 20.54 15.05
CA GLU A 341 -27.02 21.55 14.23
C GLU A 341 -25.96 20.90 13.31
N LEU A 342 -25.10 20.02 13.85
CA LEU A 342 -24.06 19.34 13.03
C LEU A 342 -24.66 18.42 11.98
N GLN A 343 -25.70 17.70 12.33
CA GLN A 343 -26.38 16.77 11.42
C GLN A 343 -27.05 17.52 10.25
N GLN A 344 -27.63 18.71 10.50
CA GLN A 344 -28.21 19.56 9.45
C GLN A 344 -27.19 20.11 8.45
N LEU A 345 -25.91 20.23 8.87
CA LEU A 345 -24.83 20.68 8.01
C LEU A 345 -24.30 19.60 7.07
N LEU A 346 -24.64 18.33 7.26
CA LEU A 346 -24.20 17.25 6.38
C LEU A 346 -24.72 17.43 4.97
N GLN A 347 -23.84 17.34 3.98
CA GLN A 347 -24.19 17.45 2.56
C GLN A 347 -24.68 16.12 1.98
N GLY A 348 -24.28 14.99 2.59
CA GLY A 348 -24.68 13.64 2.20
C GLY A 348 -23.60 12.82 1.52
N GLU A 349 -22.38 13.32 1.38
CA GLU A 349 -21.24 12.54 0.91
C GLU A 349 -20.37 12.12 2.10
N PHE A 350 -20.07 10.83 2.17
CA PHE A 350 -19.26 10.23 3.23
C PHE A 350 -18.20 9.29 2.63
N ALA A 351 -17.00 9.31 3.18
CA ALA A 351 -15.95 8.36 2.86
C ALA A 351 -15.43 7.65 4.13
N MET A 352 -15.28 6.34 4.05
CA MET A 352 -14.67 5.48 5.06
C MET A 352 -13.34 4.97 4.51
N VAL A 353 -12.24 5.50 5.04
CA VAL A 353 -10.89 5.26 4.51
C VAL A 353 -10.13 4.31 5.43
N GLY A 354 -9.85 3.11 4.99
CA GLY A 354 -8.96 2.18 5.66
C GLY A 354 -7.51 2.48 5.30
N LEU A 355 -6.66 2.81 6.28
CA LEU A 355 -5.26 3.16 6.08
C LEU A 355 -4.30 2.03 6.44
N GLY A 356 -4.73 1.07 7.21
CA GLY A 356 -3.93 -0.05 7.68
C GLY A 356 -4.57 -0.79 8.85
N TYR A 357 -3.85 -1.74 9.41
CA TYR A 357 -4.27 -2.52 10.57
C TYR A 357 -3.19 -2.49 11.63
N ASN A 358 -3.57 -2.17 12.85
CA ASN A 358 -2.67 -2.20 14.00
C ASN A 358 -2.77 -3.57 14.68
N GLU A 359 -1.74 -4.40 14.54
CA GLU A 359 -1.71 -5.76 15.10
C GLU A 359 -1.72 -5.75 16.64
N ALA A 360 -1.14 -4.74 17.29
CA ALA A 360 -1.06 -4.66 18.75
C ALA A 360 -2.43 -4.33 19.38
N THR A 361 -3.17 -3.40 18.80
CA THR A 361 -4.53 -3.04 19.28
C THR A 361 -5.61 -3.88 18.61
N ARG A 362 -5.30 -4.57 17.55
CA ARG A 362 -6.23 -5.30 16.67
C ARG A 362 -7.36 -4.42 16.13
N GLU A 363 -7.04 -3.17 15.81
CA GLU A 363 -7.97 -2.19 15.28
C GLU A 363 -7.54 -1.75 13.89
N LYS A 364 -8.51 -1.39 13.05
CA LYS A 364 -8.26 -0.78 11.74
C LYS A 364 -7.89 0.68 11.94
N ASP A 365 -6.76 1.10 11.43
CA ASP A 365 -6.41 2.52 11.34
C ASP A 365 -7.10 3.16 10.14
N GLY A 366 -7.69 4.32 10.32
CA GLY A 366 -8.47 4.92 9.24
C GLY A 366 -9.10 6.26 9.56
N LEU A 367 -9.84 6.75 8.56
CA LEU A 367 -10.55 8.03 8.61
C LEU A 367 -12.02 7.86 8.21
N VAL A 368 -12.89 8.67 8.80
CA VAL A 368 -14.23 8.92 8.27
C VAL A 368 -14.31 10.39 7.88
N ILE A 369 -14.63 10.64 6.63
CA ILE A 369 -14.73 12.00 6.07
C ILE A 369 -16.17 12.25 5.67
N ALA A 370 -16.74 13.40 6.02
CA ALA A 370 -18.06 13.82 5.62
C ALA A 370 -18.03 15.23 5.03
N ALA A 371 -18.70 15.43 3.91
CA ALA A 371 -18.87 16.75 3.31
C ALA A 371 -19.92 17.55 4.07
N LEU A 372 -19.60 18.82 4.34
CA LEU A 372 -20.46 19.80 5.00
C LEU A 372 -20.97 20.85 4.00
N LYS A 373 -22.16 21.36 4.23
CA LYS A 373 -22.71 22.53 3.51
C LYS A 373 -21.92 23.81 3.82
N SER A 374 -21.33 23.90 5.04
CA SER A 374 -20.50 25.01 5.50
C SER A 374 -19.54 24.54 6.57
N GLY A 375 -18.24 24.54 6.26
CA GLY A 375 -17.20 24.19 7.22
C GLY A 375 -17.03 25.24 8.32
N SER A 376 -17.19 26.53 8.02
CA SER A 376 -17.13 27.61 9.01
C SER A 376 -18.20 27.47 10.08
N LEU A 377 -19.45 27.15 9.69
CA LEU A 377 -20.51 26.84 10.66
C LEU A 377 -20.20 25.53 11.42
N GLY A 378 -19.67 24.53 10.73
CA GLY A 378 -19.23 23.29 11.36
C GLY A 378 -18.17 23.51 12.44
N LYS A 379 -17.15 24.35 12.17
CA LYS A 379 -16.14 24.73 13.16
C LYS A 379 -16.75 25.36 14.41
N ILE A 380 -17.71 26.27 14.24
CA ILE A 380 -18.42 26.92 15.37
C ILE A 380 -19.19 25.88 16.21
N VAL A 381 -19.89 24.95 15.56
CA VAL A 381 -20.66 23.90 16.26
C VAL A 381 -19.70 22.95 17.00
N LEU A 382 -18.62 22.51 16.36
CA LEU A 382 -17.62 21.66 16.97
C LEU A 382 -16.96 22.31 18.19
N GLU A 383 -16.57 23.58 18.13
CA GLU A 383 -16.03 24.33 19.26
C GLU A 383 -17.02 24.41 20.42
N LYS A 384 -18.31 24.66 20.14
CA LYS A 384 -19.36 24.64 21.16
C LYS A 384 -19.50 23.26 21.82
N MET A 385 -19.41 22.17 21.03
CA MET A 385 -19.45 20.80 21.54
C MET A 385 -18.26 20.52 22.47
N LEU A 386 -17.06 20.94 22.09
CA LEU A 386 -15.85 20.76 22.87
C LEU A 386 -15.86 21.58 24.17
N LYS A 387 -16.34 22.82 24.13
CA LYS A 387 -16.55 23.64 25.34
C LYS A 387 -17.54 22.99 26.30
N ALA A 388 -18.65 22.44 25.79
CA ALA A 388 -19.61 21.72 26.61
C ALA A 388 -19.00 20.47 27.26
N TYR A 389 -18.20 19.71 26.46
CA TYR A 389 -17.51 18.55 26.97
C TYR A 389 -16.44 18.91 28.01
N ALA A 390 -15.59 19.89 27.76
CA ALA A 390 -14.57 20.35 28.71
C ALA A 390 -15.19 20.76 30.04
N HIS A 391 -16.30 21.49 29.99
CA HIS A 391 -17.07 21.84 31.20
C HIS A 391 -17.62 20.59 31.92
N PHE A 392 -18.15 19.60 31.16
CA PHE A 392 -18.66 18.33 31.71
C PHE A 392 -17.56 17.52 32.39
N ASP A 393 -16.32 17.51 31.83
CA ASP A 393 -15.18 16.77 32.38
C ASP A 393 -14.37 17.56 33.42
N GLY A 394 -14.78 18.81 33.73
CA GLY A 394 -14.10 19.69 34.68
C GLY A 394 -12.73 20.16 34.23
N LYS A 395 -12.48 20.23 32.92
CA LYS A 395 -11.22 20.62 32.29
C LYS A 395 -11.39 21.81 31.35
N THR A 396 -10.30 22.22 30.73
CA THR A 396 -10.30 23.27 29.71
C THR A 396 -10.27 22.67 28.32
N THR A 397 -10.65 23.44 27.28
CA THR A 397 -10.64 22.99 25.89
C THR A 397 -9.23 22.71 25.38
N GLU A 398 -8.22 23.36 25.91
CA GLU A 398 -6.82 23.22 25.56
C GLU A 398 -6.29 21.79 25.79
N GLU A 399 -6.81 21.11 26.83
CA GLU A 399 -6.44 19.72 27.14
C GLU A 399 -6.86 18.69 26.07
N TYR A 400 -7.82 19.06 25.22
CA TYR A 400 -8.33 18.24 24.12
C TYR A 400 -7.89 18.76 22.75
N THR A 401 -7.19 19.91 22.70
CA THR A 401 -6.79 20.61 21.48
C THR A 401 -5.36 20.26 21.13
N TYR A 402 -5.16 19.84 19.90
CA TYR A 402 -3.85 19.54 19.35
C TYR A 402 -3.61 20.42 18.13
N GLN A 403 -2.37 20.83 17.94
CA GLN A 403 -1.96 21.57 16.77
C GLN A 403 -0.91 20.78 15.99
N TYR A 404 -1.05 20.76 14.70
CA TYR A 404 -0.05 20.24 13.77
C TYR A 404 0.40 21.35 12.84
N ASN A 405 1.62 21.81 13.06
CA ASN A 405 2.20 22.90 12.29
C ASN A 405 2.87 22.31 11.04
N ILE A 406 2.36 22.59 9.86
CA ILE A 406 3.03 22.27 8.60
C ILE A 406 4.19 23.26 8.41
N ASP A 407 3.96 24.53 8.71
CA ASP A 407 4.95 25.59 8.69
C ASP A 407 4.63 26.68 9.74
N ARG A 408 5.34 27.80 9.72
CA ARG A 408 5.12 28.91 10.68
C ARG A 408 3.80 29.65 10.50
N GLU A 409 3.17 29.54 9.34
CA GLU A 409 1.94 30.28 8.98
C GLU A 409 0.72 29.39 8.92
N LYS A 410 0.89 28.07 8.66
CA LYS A 410 -0.21 27.13 8.52
C LYS A 410 -0.17 26.05 9.59
N ALA A 411 -1.06 26.19 10.55
CA ALA A 411 -1.31 25.22 11.60
C ALA A 411 -2.70 24.62 11.42
N PHE A 412 -2.81 23.31 11.57
CA PHE A 412 -4.08 22.60 11.63
C PHE A 412 -4.43 22.29 13.07
N THR A 413 -5.62 22.69 13.49
CA THR A 413 -6.13 22.36 14.83
C THR A 413 -7.08 21.18 14.73
N TYR A 414 -6.78 20.11 15.47
CA TYR A 414 -7.65 18.96 15.61
C TYR A 414 -7.87 18.63 17.09
N PHE A 415 -8.92 17.89 17.37
CA PHE A 415 -9.36 17.66 18.74
C PHE A 415 -9.44 16.18 19.05
N ARG A 416 -9.13 15.80 20.28
CA ARG A 416 -9.34 14.46 20.79
C ARG A 416 -10.75 14.33 21.35
N LEU A 417 -11.48 13.32 20.89
CA LEU A 417 -12.82 13.02 21.42
C LEU A 417 -12.75 12.09 22.64
N PRO A 418 -13.66 12.24 23.57
CA PRO A 418 -13.74 11.38 24.76
C PRO A 418 -14.31 9.99 24.48
N VAL A 419 -14.87 9.81 23.28
CA VAL A 419 -15.56 8.61 22.83
C VAL A 419 -15.02 8.21 21.46
N ASP A 420 -15.09 6.93 21.13
CA ASP A 420 -14.50 6.41 19.89
C ASP A 420 -15.52 5.83 18.90
N ASP A 421 -16.81 5.86 19.23
CA ASP A 421 -17.90 5.29 18.45
C ASP A 421 -18.99 6.30 18.02
N ILE A 422 -18.74 7.60 18.16
CA ILE A 422 -19.71 8.67 17.91
C ILE A 422 -20.28 8.60 16.48
N VAL A 423 -19.44 8.39 15.49
CA VAL A 423 -19.87 8.31 14.09
C VAL A 423 -20.79 7.11 13.84
N ALA A 424 -20.46 5.95 14.40
CA ALA A 424 -21.30 4.75 14.28
C ALA A 424 -22.65 4.91 14.99
N VAL A 425 -22.66 5.56 16.14
CA VAL A 425 -23.90 5.81 16.92
C VAL A 425 -24.82 6.75 16.16
N TYR A 426 -24.31 7.80 15.51
CA TYR A 426 -25.14 8.77 14.81
C TYR A 426 -25.43 8.39 13.36
N TRP A 427 -24.41 7.92 12.60
CA TRP A 427 -24.52 7.74 11.17
C TRP A 427 -24.77 6.30 10.74
N GLY A 428 -24.63 5.34 11.65
CA GLY A 428 -24.96 3.94 11.42
C GLY A 428 -23.77 2.98 11.46
N ASN A 429 -24.10 1.70 11.51
CA ASN A 429 -23.10 0.64 11.72
C ASN A 429 -22.10 0.50 10.58
N LEU A 430 -22.39 1.06 9.43
CA LEU A 430 -21.46 1.12 8.29
C LEU A 430 -20.11 1.77 8.68
N PHE A 431 -20.17 2.71 9.62
CA PHE A 431 -19.01 3.49 10.09
C PHE A 431 -18.31 2.91 11.32
N GLU A 432 -18.73 1.77 11.84
CA GLU A 432 -18.27 1.23 13.13
C GLU A 432 -16.83 0.67 13.09
N GLU A 433 -16.36 0.35 11.90
CA GLU A 433 -15.03 -0.23 11.67
C GLU A 433 -13.90 0.74 12.02
N ILE A 434 -14.14 2.04 11.88
CA ILE A 434 -13.14 3.09 12.10
C ILE A 434 -13.51 3.84 13.40
N LYS A 435 -12.61 3.79 14.37
CA LYS A 435 -12.79 4.50 15.63
C LYS A 435 -12.62 6.01 15.46
N SER A 436 -13.53 6.79 16.03
CA SER A 436 -13.60 8.25 15.89
C SER A 436 -12.95 8.95 17.10
N ARG A 437 -11.61 8.82 17.24
CA ARG A 437 -10.89 9.34 18.43
C ARG A 437 -10.44 10.78 18.27
N TYR A 438 -10.26 11.23 17.05
CA TYR A 438 -9.82 12.59 16.72
C TYR A 438 -10.77 13.21 15.70
N VAL A 439 -10.93 14.53 15.74
CA VAL A 439 -11.79 15.24 14.81
C VAL A 439 -11.14 16.55 14.35
N LEU A 440 -11.34 16.85 13.07
CA LEU A 440 -10.89 18.07 12.38
C LEU A 440 -11.99 18.55 11.45
N ILE A 441 -12.14 19.85 11.29
CA ILE A 441 -12.88 20.44 10.18
C ILE A 441 -11.92 21.33 9.38
N GLU A 442 -11.77 21.02 8.10
CA GLU A 442 -10.99 21.82 7.17
C GLU A 442 -11.79 22.03 5.88
N ASP A 443 -11.77 23.25 5.36
CA ASP A 443 -12.69 23.71 4.33
C ASP A 443 -14.14 23.27 4.63
N ASN A 444 -14.77 22.52 3.75
CA ASN A 444 -16.11 21.98 3.95
C ASN A 444 -16.10 20.47 4.28
N TYR A 445 -15.06 19.98 4.95
CA TYR A 445 -14.94 18.56 5.30
C TYR A 445 -14.77 18.37 6.79
N LEU A 446 -15.61 17.50 7.36
CA LEU A 446 -15.51 17.00 8.72
C LEU A 446 -14.79 15.65 8.68
N VAL A 447 -13.66 15.56 9.35
CA VAL A 447 -12.77 14.41 9.32
C VAL A 447 -12.62 13.82 10.72
N PHE A 448 -12.93 12.54 10.85
CA PHE A 448 -12.63 11.76 12.05
C PHE A 448 -11.46 10.82 11.80
N GLY A 449 -10.54 10.73 12.74
CA GLY A 449 -9.39 9.83 12.70
C GLY A 449 -9.38 8.82 13.83
N SER A 450 -8.96 7.59 13.55
CA SER A 450 -8.82 6.53 14.58
C SER A 450 -7.60 6.73 15.47
N SER A 451 -6.58 7.40 14.97
CA SER A 451 -5.32 7.67 15.66
C SER A 451 -4.77 9.04 15.29
N GLU A 452 -3.88 9.55 16.11
CA GLU A 452 -3.15 10.79 15.83
C GLU A 452 -2.32 10.67 14.54
N LYS A 453 -1.74 9.49 14.29
CA LYS A 453 -1.01 9.19 13.06
C LYS A 453 -1.92 9.30 11.82
N ALA A 454 -3.14 8.77 11.90
CA ALA A 454 -4.10 8.87 10.80
C ALA A 454 -4.48 10.32 10.52
N MET A 455 -4.71 11.13 11.58
CA MET A 455 -5.06 12.54 11.44
C MET A 455 -3.93 13.38 10.86
N LYS A 456 -2.71 13.26 11.40
CA LYS A 456 -1.52 13.96 10.86
C LYS A 456 -1.25 13.58 9.41
N GLY A 457 -1.35 12.29 9.11
CA GLY A 457 -1.18 11.83 7.74
C GLY A 457 -2.25 12.36 6.78
N PHE A 458 -3.53 12.47 7.20
CA PHE A 458 -4.56 13.14 6.42
C PHE A 458 -4.19 14.58 6.12
N ILE A 459 -3.76 15.34 7.13
CA ILE A 459 -3.36 16.74 6.96
C ILE A 459 -2.22 16.88 5.95
N GLN A 460 -1.22 16.00 6.02
CA GLN A 460 -0.11 15.97 5.05
C GLN A 460 -0.61 15.71 3.63
N ASP A 461 -1.39 14.63 3.43
CA ASP A 461 -1.92 14.28 2.11
C ASP A 461 -2.83 15.38 1.55
N TYR A 462 -3.64 16.01 2.40
CA TYR A 462 -4.52 17.13 2.05
C TYR A 462 -3.72 18.35 1.57
N VAL A 463 -2.69 18.74 2.31
CA VAL A 463 -1.83 19.89 1.95
C VAL A 463 -1.05 19.62 0.66
N HIS A 464 -0.60 18.40 0.45
CA HIS A 464 0.18 18.02 -0.74
C HIS A 464 -0.68 17.61 -1.93
N GLY A 465 -2.03 17.61 -1.81
CA GLY A 465 -2.92 17.18 -2.88
C GLY A 465 -2.80 15.70 -3.25
N SER A 466 -2.29 14.85 -2.33
CA SER A 466 -2.14 13.40 -2.55
C SER A 466 -3.49 12.69 -2.37
N VAL A 467 -4.37 12.77 -3.36
CA VAL A 467 -5.75 12.31 -3.27
C VAL A 467 -6.04 11.10 -4.16
N VAL A 468 -7.00 10.25 -3.72
CA VAL A 468 -7.38 9.01 -4.42
C VAL A 468 -7.93 9.24 -5.81
N ARG A 469 -8.59 10.40 -6.04
CA ARG A 469 -9.11 10.81 -7.35
C ARG A 469 -8.02 10.74 -8.43
N ASP A 470 -6.77 11.03 -8.08
CA ASP A 470 -5.63 11.09 -9.00
C ASP A 470 -4.90 9.76 -9.13
N ALA A 471 -5.17 8.80 -8.24
CA ALA A 471 -4.57 7.47 -8.28
C ALA A 471 -5.04 6.66 -9.50
N GLU A 472 -4.11 6.11 -10.28
CA GLU A 472 -4.41 5.46 -11.55
C GLU A 472 -5.30 4.21 -11.39
N TRP A 473 -5.03 3.38 -10.36
CA TRP A 473 -5.85 2.21 -10.08
C TRP A 473 -7.33 2.56 -9.82
N TYR A 474 -7.58 3.67 -9.14
CA TYR A 474 -8.93 4.15 -8.86
C TYR A 474 -9.61 4.69 -10.13
N LYS A 475 -8.87 5.43 -10.97
CA LYS A 475 -9.35 5.92 -12.27
C LYS A 475 -9.74 4.77 -13.19
N GLN A 476 -8.92 3.70 -13.23
CA GLN A 476 -9.19 2.51 -14.05
C GLN A 476 -10.47 1.80 -13.59
N LEU A 477 -10.64 1.57 -12.29
CA LEU A 477 -11.88 0.99 -11.77
C LEU A 477 -13.10 1.88 -12.06
N LYS A 478 -12.96 3.18 -11.84
CA LYS A 478 -14.04 4.15 -12.06
C LYS A 478 -14.56 4.20 -13.49
N LYS A 479 -13.70 3.98 -14.50
CA LYS A 479 -14.09 3.91 -15.92
C LYS A 479 -15.05 2.75 -16.21
N LYS A 480 -15.02 1.68 -15.41
CA LYS A 480 -15.85 0.48 -15.58
C LYS A 480 -17.13 0.48 -14.72
N LEU A 481 -17.31 1.50 -13.91
CA LEU A 481 -18.41 1.63 -12.97
C LEU A 481 -19.36 2.76 -13.35
N ALA A 482 -20.58 2.74 -12.83
CA ALA A 482 -21.53 3.81 -13.03
C ALA A 482 -21.02 5.11 -12.36
N GLY A 483 -21.18 6.25 -13.04
CA GLY A 483 -20.75 7.56 -12.53
C GLY A 483 -21.61 8.09 -11.38
N LYS A 484 -22.81 7.52 -11.17
CA LYS A 484 -23.73 7.86 -10.08
C LYS A 484 -24.10 6.62 -9.29
N TYR A 485 -24.04 6.72 -7.95
CA TYR A 485 -24.34 5.60 -7.06
C TYR A 485 -24.70 6.10 -5.65
N ASN A 486 -25.24 5.20 -4.83
CA ASN A 486 -25.51 5.48 -3.41
C ASN A 486 -24.43 4.93 -2.49
N LEU A 487 -23.91 3.75 -2.79
CA LEU A 487 -22.88 3.09 -1.98
C LEU A 487 -21.82 2.50 -2.91
N ALA A 488 -20.54 2.66 -2.55
CA ALA A 488 -19.46 1.99 -3.25
C ALA A 488 -18.35 1.56 -2.29
N TYR A 489 -17.60 0.54 -2.69
CA TYR A 489 -16.42 0.07 -2.01
C TYR A 489 -15.31 -0.21 -3.02
N PHE A 490 -14.10 0.23 -2.72
CA PHE A 490 -12.89 0.04 -3.52
C PHE A 490 -11.78 -0.49 -2.63
N ALA A 491 -10.98 -1.41 -3.14
CA ALA A 491 -9.82 -1.89 -2.41
C ALA A 491 -8.72 -2.39 -3.34
N ARG A 492 -7.48 -2.27 -2.89
CA ARG A 492 -6.34 -2.95 -3.49
C ARG A 492 -6.22 -4.32 -2.82
N THR A 493 -6.23 -5.38 -3.61
CA THR A 493 -6.30 -6.76 -3.11
C THR A 493 -5.11 -7.10 -2.22
N ALA A 494 -3.90 -6.72 -2.63
CA ALA A 494 -2.68 -6.97 -1.86
C ALA A 494 -2.72 -6.35 -0.45
N ASP A 495 -3.35 -5.19 -0.30
CA ASP A 495 -3.40 -4.46 0.97
C ASP A 495 -4.48 -4.98 1.91
N VAL A 496 -5.60 -5.47 1.37
CA VAL A 496 -6.74 -5.95 2.19
C VAL A 496 -6.66 -7.43 2.55
N LEU A 497 -6.06 -8.27 1.73
CA LEU A 497 -5.95 -9.71 1.97
C LEU A 497 -5.28 -10.07 3.31
N PRO A 498 -4.16 -9.43 3.73
CA PRO A 498 -3.55 -9.70 5.03
C PRO A 498 -4.49 -9.47 6.21
N PHE A 499 -5.36 -8.47 6.09
CA PHE A 499 -6.38 -8.20 7.09
C PHE A 499 -7.51 -9.25 7.07
N TYR A 500 -8.05 -9.55 5.88
CA TYR A 500 -9.18 -10.47 5.76
C TYR A 500 -8.84 -11.91 6.10
N LYS A 501 -7.58 -12.32 5.89
CA LYS A 501 -7.15 -13.65 6.28
C LYS A 501 -7.37 -13.93 7.78
N THR A 502 -7.46 -12.90 8.63
CA THR A 502 -7.73 -13.06 10.07
C THR A 502 -9.22 -13.34 10.39
N LEU A 503 -10.09 -13.18 9.41
CA LEU A 503 -11.54 -13.26 9.53
C LEU A 503 -12.13 -14.55 8.93
N VAL A 504 -11.31 -15.29 8.21
CA VAL A 504 -11.70 -16.55 7.57
C VAL A 504 -11.32 -17.76 8.44
N THR A 505 -11.85 -18.93 8.10
CA THR A 505 -11.49 -20.18 8.79
C THR A 505 -10.01 -20.52 8.58
N ASP A 506 -9.44 -21.33 9.46
CA ASP A 506 -8.00 -21.68 9.42
C ASP A 506 -7.59 -22.29 8.07
N GLU A 507 -8.49 -23.05 7.46
CA GLU A 507 -8.31 -23.68 6.16
C GLU A 507 -8.19 -22.62 5.04
N VAL A 508 -9.10 -21.64 5.02
CA VAL A 508 -9.05 -20.51 4.06
C VAL A 508 -7.86 -19.58 4.34
N GLN A 509 -7.52 -19.39 5.62
CA GLN A 509 -6.33 -18.61 6.01
C GLN A 509 -5.05 -19.25 5.48
N HIS A 510 -4.93 -20.58 5.59
CA HIS A 510 -3.80 -21.32 5.04
C HIS A 510 -3.75 -21.17 3.51
N PHE A 511 -4.88 -21.32 2.84
CA PHE A 511 -5.00 -21.13 1.39
C PHE A 511 -4.53 -19.74 0.96
N ILE A 512 -5.07 -18.66 1.55
CA ILE A 512 -4.65 -17.28 1.24
C ILE A 512 -3.15 -17.10 1.45
N SER A 513 -2.60 -17.62 2.56
CA SER A 513 -1.19 -17.47 2.90
C SER A 513 -0.25 -18.16 1.91
N THR A 514 -0.65 -19.32 1.37
CA THR A 514 0.14 -20.10 0.42
C THR A 514 0.01 -19.62 -1.03
N HIS A 515 -1.05 -18.85 -1.35
CA HIS A 515 -1.36 -18.41 -2.71
C HIS A 515 -1.37 -16.88 -2.87
N MET A 516 -0.78 -16.14 -1.93
CA MET A 516 -0.81 -14.66 -1.93
C MET A 516 -0.28 -14.06 -3.26
N GLU A 517 0.86 -14.57 -3.75
CA GLU A 517 1.43 -14.10 -5.02
C GLU A 517 0.51 -14.38 -6.22
N LYS A 518 -0.17 -15.53 -6.21
CA LYS A 518 -1.09 -15.90 -7.28
C LYS A 518 -2.38 -15.06 -7.26
N LEU A 519 -2.85 -14.70 -6.07
CA LEU A 519 -4.00 -13.81 -5.91
C LEU A 519 -3.72 -12.38 -6.37
N SER A 520 -2.45 -11.99 -6.51
CA SER A 520 -2.04 -10.69 -7.04
C SER A 520 -2.42 -10.47 -8.52
N VAL A 521 -2.80 -11.52 -9.25
CA VAL A 521 -3.40 -11.41 -10.59
C VAL A 521 -4.68 -10.57 -10.60
N PHE A 522 -5.30 -10.40 -9.43
CA PHE A 522 -6.44 -9.51 -9.21
C PHE A 522 -6.00 -8.32 -8.35
N PRO A 523 -5.36 -7.30 -8.91
CA PRO A 523 -4.75 -6.23 -8.13
C PRO A 523 -5.75 -5.34 -7.40
N ALA A 524 -6.99 -5.21 -7.92
CA ALA A 524 -8.01 -4.38 -7.29
C ALA A 524 -9.42 -4.93 -7.49
N LEU A 525 -10.30 -4.51 -6.57
CA LEU A 525 -11.72 -4.82 -6.61
C LEU A 525 -12.56 -3.57 -6.34
N ALA A 526 -13.78 -3.57 -6.89
CA ALA A 526 -14.78 -2.55 -6.60
C ALA A 526 -16.18 -3.17 -6.49
N MET A 527 -16.99 -2.57 -5.65
CA MET A 527 -18.42 -2.87 -5.54
C MET A 527 -19.19 -1.58 -5.55
N GLN A 528 -20.36 -1.59 -6.16
CA GLN A 528 -21.20 -0.42 -6.27
C GLN A 528 -22.68 -0.82 -6.20
N TRP A 529 -23.48 0.02 -5.53
CA TRP A 529 -24.92 -0.16 -5.40
C TRP A 529 -25.64 1.14 -5.70
N SER A 530 -26.63 1.05 -6.57
CA SER A 530 -27.49 2.17 -6.98
C SER A 530 -28.93 1.80 -6.71
N ASN A 531 -29.66 2.70 -6.06
CA ASN A 531 -31.07 2.45 -5.74
C ASN A 531 -31.95 2.50 -7.00
N GLU A 532 -32.82 1.48 -7.13
CA GLU A 532 -33.85 1.32 -8.15
C GLU A 532 -35.18 0.91 -7.50
N GLY A 533 -35.59 1.68 -6.48
CA GLY A 533 -36.80 1.43 -5.70
C GLY A 533 -36.62 0.29 -4.67
N GLU A 534 -37.38 -0.80 -4.81
CA GLU A 534 -37.24 -1.97 -3.94
C GLU A 534 -35.99 -2.83 -4.23
N MET A 535 -35.31 -2.52 -5.33
CA MET A 535 -34.12 -3.21 -5.80
C MET A 535 -32.90 -2.30 -5.71
N LEU A 536 -31.74 -2.90 -5.57
CA LEU A 536 -30.45 -2.23 -5.77
C LEU A 536 -29.79 -2.82 -7.02
N TYR A 537 -29.50 -1.96 -8.00
CA TYR A 537 -28.59 -2.35 -9.07
C TYR A 537 -27.17 -2.45 -8.49
N SER A 538 -26.60 -3.61 -8.60
CA SER A 538 -25.34 -3.98 -7.96
C SER A 538 -24.30 -4.32 -9.01
N THR A 539 -23.09 -3.79 -8.86
CA THR A 539 -21.93 -4.10 -9.68
C THR A 539 -20.81 -4.56 -8.80
N PHE A 540 -20.20 -5.69 -9.18
CA PHE A 540 -19.03 -6.26 -8.51
C PHE A 540 -17.94 -6.46 -9.55
N LEU A 541 -16.83 -5.79 -9.38
CA LEU A 541 -15.72 -5.79 -10.32
C LEU A 541 -14.45 -6.32 -9.65
N LEU A 542 -13.87 -7.35 -10.23
CA LEU A 542 -12.54 -7.84 -9.90
C LEU A 542 -11.62 -7.57 -11.09
N SER A 543 -10.74 -6.59 -10.96
CA SER A 543 -9.86 -6.18 -12.05
C SER A 543 -8.68 -7.15 -12.21
N THR A 544 -8.32 -7.44 -13.47
CA THR A 544 -7.11 -8.16 -13.86
C THR A 544 -6.13 -7.23 -14.61
N GLU A 545 -6.48 -5.95 -14.72
CA GLU A 545 -5.56 -4.95 -15.26
C GLU A 545 -4.47 -4.70 -14.23
N ASP A 546 -3.22 -4.81 -14.68
CA ASP A 546 -2.11 -4.41 -13.85
C ASP A 546 -2.37 -2.98 -13.36
N ILE A 547 -2.44 -2.83 -12.05
CA ILE A 547 -2.34 -1.51 -11.48
C ILE A 547 -0.93 -1.06 -11.85
N GLN A 548 -0.83 -0.29 -12.92
CA GLN A 548 0.32 0.57 -13.06
C GLN A 548 0.22 1.52 -11.87
N GLU A 549 0.86 1.14 -10.78
CA GLU A 549 1.21 2.15 -9.79
C GLU A 549 1.84 3.25 -10.61
N ASP A 550 1.35 4.45 -10.47
CA ASP A 550 2.05 5.59 -11.05
C ASP A 550 3.35 5.70 -10.27
N VAL A 551 4.32 4.90 -10.74
CA VAL A 551 5.66 4.80 -10.15
C VAL A 551 6.45 6.06 -10.46
N ARG A 552 5.80 6.99 -11.23
CA ARG A 552 6.42 8.27 -11.52
C ARG A 552 6.55 9.04 -10.23
N PRO A 553 7.73 9.53 -9.92
CA PRO A 553 7.93 10.40 -8.79
C PRO A 553 7.01 11.62 -8.87
N HIS A 554 6.19 11.82 -7.84
CA HIS A 554 5.32 12.98 -7.76
C HIS A 554 6.10 14.16 -7.17
N VAL A 555 6.08 15.32 -7.84
CA VAL A 555 6.57 16.56 -7.26
C VAL A 555 5.62 16.98 -6.14
N LEU A 556 6.12 17.00 -4.91
CA LEU A 556 5.36 17.49 -3.76
C LEU A 556 5.40 19.01 -3.69
N TRP A 557 6.58 19.56 -3.92
CA TRP A 557 6.77 21.00 -4.04
C TRP A 557 8.05 21.32 -4.86
N GLN A 558 8.06 22.52 -5.41
CA GLN A 558 9.18 23.11 -6.12
C GLN A 558 9.35 24.55 -5.65
N THR A 559 10.54 24.89 -5.17
CA THR A 559 10.83 26.21 -4.61
C THR A 559 11.97 26.87 -5.37
N LYS A 560 11.70 28.05 -5.93
CA LYS A 560 12.67 28.84 -6.66
C LYS A 560 13.67 29.47 -5.70
N LEU A 561 14.95 29.30 -6.00
CA LEU A 561 16.07 30.00 -5.35
C LEU A 561 16.51 31.20 -6.19
N ASP A 562 17.45 32.02 -5.67
CA ASP A 562 18.02 33.16 -6.40
C ASP A 562 19.01 32.69 -7.50
N GLY A 563 19.59 31.49 -7.35
CA GLY A 563 20.51 30.85 -8.29
C GLY A 563 20.25 29.35 -8.44
N LYS A 564 21.05 28.63 -9.24
CA LYS A 564 20.97 27.18 -9.39
C LYS A 564 21.53 26.47 -8.15
N VAL A 565 20.96 25.35 -7.81
CA VAL A 565 21.47 24.50 -6.70
C VAL A 565 22.89 24.05 -7.02
N SER A 566 23.84 24.39 -6.14
CA SER A 566 25.28 24.14 -6.36
C SER A 566 25.84 22.98 -5.53
N MET A 567 25.06 22.37 -4.67
CA MET A 567 25.44 21.25 -3.82
C MET A 567 24.34 20.18 -3.76
N LYS A 568 24.68 18.99 -3.27
CA LYS A 568 23.67 18.01 -2.89
C LYS A 568 22.79 18.59 -1.76
N PRO A 569 21.47 18.74 -1.92
CA PRO A 569 20.60 19.23 -0.85
C PRO A 569 20.70 18.35 0.39
N VAL A 570 20.84 18.93 1.57
CA VAL A 570 21.07 18.17 2.82
C VAL A 570 19.83 18.20 3.70
N PRO A 571 19.12 17.06 3.86
CA PRO A 571 18.06 16.96 4.84
C PRO A 571 18.60 17.05 6.26
N VAL A 572 18.12 18.00 7.04
CA VAL A 572 18.53 18.25 8.42
C VAL A 572 17.35 18.07 9.38
N THR A 573 17.65 17.76 10.64
CA THR A 573 16.60 17.55 11.65
C THR A 573 16.31 18.86 12.40
N ASN A 574 15.06 19.26 12.44
CA ASN A 574 14.58 20.28 13.35
C ASN A 574 14.55 19.71 14.78
N HIS A 575 15.44 20.16 15.64
CA HIS A 575 15.55 19.64 17.00
C HIS A 575 14.34 19.94 17.90
N ALA A 576 13.48 20.89 17.51
CA ALA A 576 12.28 21.24 18.30
C ALA A 576 11.05 20.38 17.94
N THR A 577 10.90 20.01 16.67
CA THR A 577 9.73 19.25 16.18
C THR A 577 10.05 17.81 15.77
N GLY A 578 11.33 17.49 15.55
CA GLY A 578 11.75 16.22 14.99
C GLY A 578 11.55 16.09 13.47
N GLU A 579 10.98 17.11 12.83
CA GLU A 579 10.71 17.12 11.40
C GLU A 579 11.97 17.33 10.58
N ARG A 580 11.90 17.01 9.27
CA ARG A 580 12.98 17.24 8.34
C ARG A 580 12.87 18.61 7.69
N GLU A 581 13.98 19.35 7.69
CA GLU A 581 14.16 20.58 6.97
C GLU A 581 15.23 20.35 5.89
N LEU A 582 15.36 21.25 4.92
CA LEU A 582 16.30 21.11 3.83
C LEU A 582 17.30 22.27 3.85
N PHE A 583 18.58 21.94 3.97
CA PHE A 583 19.68 22.86 3.86
C PHE A 583 20.27 22.78 2.45
N VAL A 584 20.40 23.91 1.75
CA VAL A 584 20.87 23.95 0.36
C VAL A 584 21.59 25.26 0.07
N GLN A 585 22.56 25.23 -0.85
CA GLN A 585 23.26 26.39 -1.37
C GLN A 585 23.08 26.53 -2.87
N ASP A 586 22.92 27.76 -3.35
CA ASP A 586 22.90 28.10 -4.78
C ASP A 586 24.30 28.43 -5.33
N ASP A 587 24.40 28.66 -6.65
CA ASP A 587 25.61 29.01 -7.34
C ASP A 587 26.06 30.49 -7.14
N HIS A 588 25.21 31.31 -6.52
CA HIS A 588 25.56 32.64 -6.02
C HIS A 588 26.14 32.60 -4.60
N ASN A 589 26.44 31.42 -4.06
CA ASN A 589 26.92 31.16 -2.71
C ASN A 589 25.93 31.55 -1.60
N THR A 590 24.66 31.66 -1.87
CA THR A 590 23.61 31.87 -0.87
C THR A 590 23.11 30.53 -0.32
N VAL A 591 23.09 30.41 1.01
CA VAL A 591 22.54 29.25 1.71
C VAL A 591 21.10 29.52 2.09
N TYR A 592 20.28 28.48 1.98
CA TYR A 592 18.88 28.50 2.34
C TYR A 592 18.57 27.36 3.33
N LEU A 593 17.69 27.62 4.26
CA LEU A 593 16.97 26.58 5.01
C LEU A 593 15.50 26.60 4.61
N LEU A 594 15.00 25.46 4.15
CA LEU A 594 13.59 25.28 3.83
C LEU A 594 12.93 24.33 4.82
N ASN A 595 11.65 24.55 5.13
CA ASN A 595 10.85 23.60 5.92
C ASN A 595 10.40 22.41 5.07
N ASP A 596 9.70 21.44 5.67
CA ASP A 596 9.21 20.22 4.97
C ASP A 596 8.20 20.51 3.85
N ALA A 597 7.53 21.68 3.90
CA ALA A 597 6.60 22.15 2.86
C ALA A 597 7.29 22.96 1.73
N GLY A 598 8.63 23.05 1.73
CA GLY A 598 9.39 23.75 0.70
C GLY A 598 9.50 25.26 0.88
N ARG A 599 9.00 25.83 1.97
CA ARG A 599 9.11 27.25 2.23
C ARG A 599 10.48 27.64 2.75
N ILE A 600 11.08 28.69 2.19
CA ILE A 600 12.35 29.28 2.67
C ILE A 600 12.11 29.90 4.05
N LEU A 601 12.79 29.40 5.07
CA LEU A 601 12.77 29.94 6.44
C LEU A 601 13.69 31.14 6.57
N TRP A 602 14.87 31.04 5.98
CA TRP A 602 15.86 32.12 5.89
C TRP A 602 16.85 31.83 4.76
N LYS A 603 17.56 32.84 4.34
CA LYS A 603 18.71 32.78 3.42
C LYS A 603 19.86 33.66 3.90
N MET A 604 21.10 33.28 3.59
CA MET A 604 22.30 33.93 4.02
C MET A 604 23.39 33.81 2.95
N PRO A 605 24.00 34.93 2.49
CA PRO A 605 25.14 34.86 1.59
C PRO A 605 26.41 34.41 2.33
N LEU A 606 27.22 33.59 1.66
CA LEU A 606 28.53 33.16 2.11
C LEU A 606 29.65 33.81 1.28
N ASP A 607 30.89 33.72 1.77
CA ASP A 607 32.09 34.14 1.05
C ASP A 607 32.56 33.17 -0.05
N GLY A 608 31.91 31.99 -0.18
CA GLY A 608 32.26 31.00 -1.18
C GLY A 608 31.34 29.78 -1.13
N ARG A 609 31.63 28.84 -2.02
CA ARG A 609 30.91 27.56 -2.07
C ARG A 609 31.25 26.69 -0.86
N ILE A 610 30.26 26.05 -0.28
CA ILE A 610 30.44 25.04 0.77
C ILE A 610 31.23 23.86 0.18
N ASN A 611 32.31 23.52 0.86
CA ASN A 611 33.25 22.45 0.45
C ASN A 611 33.37 21.33 1.49
N SER A 612 32.58 21.36 2.55
CA SER A 612 32.45 20.29 3.54
C SER A 612 31.05 19.71 3.56
N GLU A 613 30.84 18.65 4.32
CA GLU A 613 29.51 18.25 4.72
C GLU A 613 28.91 19.29 5.67
N VAL A 614 27.56 19.30 5.78
CA VAL A 614 26.83 20.11 6.75
C VAL A 614 26.53 19.23 7.98
N TYR A 615 27.29 19.48 9.04
CA TYR A 615 27.18 18.73 10.28
C TYR A 615 26.16 19.37 11.23
N GLN A 616 25.27 18.56 11.82
CA GLN A 616 24.45 19.03 12.93
C GLN A 616 25.15 18.72 14.26
N VAL A 617 25.53 19.76 14.99
CA VAL A 617 26.28 19.67 16.24
C VAL A 617 25.55 20.37 17.39
N ASP A 618 25.80 19.95 18.62
CA ASP A 618 25.21 20.55 19.84
C ASP A 618 26.31 21.28 20.64
N LEU A 619 26.57 22.54 20.27
CA LEU A 619 27.57 23.39 20.92
C LEU A 619 27.32 23.54 22.42
N PHE A 620 26.06 23.72 22.82
CA PHE A 620 25.70 24.05 24.20
C PHE A 620 25.31 22.80 25.02
N LYS A 621 25.39 21.61 24.46
CA LYS A 621 25.05 20.33 25.07
C LYS A 621 23.62 20.30 25.68
N ASN A 622 22.70 21.01 25.06
CA ASN A 622 21.33 21.21 25.52
C ASN A 622 20.26 20.63 24.56
N GLY A 623 20.68 19.84 23.58
CA GLY A 623 19.82 19.22 22.59
C GLY A 623 19.46 20.14 21.41
N LYS A 624 19.79 21.42 21.45
CA LYS A 624 19.58 22.37 20.33
C LYS A 624 20.71 22.26 19.32
N LEU A 625 20.41 21.90 18.10
CA LEU A 625 21.38 21.63 17.04
C LEU A 625 21.74 22.93 16.29
N GLN A 626 23.00 23.03 15.92
CA GLN A 626 23.56 24.06 15.04
C GLN A 626 24.14 23.40 13.80
N TYR A 627 24.24 24.15 12.69
CA TYR A 627 24.82 23.71 11.42
C TYR A 627 26.29 24.17 11.34
N LEU A 628 27.19 23.20 11.28
CA LEU A 628 28.63 23.42 11.15
C LEU A 628 29.10 23.01 9.76
N PHE A 629 29.72 23.91 9.02
CA PHE A 629 30.23 23.68 7.67
C PHE A 629 31.38 24.68 7.36
N SER A 630 32.05 24.51 6.23
CA SER A 630 33.11 25.38 5.78
C SER A 630 32.96 25.78 4.31
N THR A 631 33.51 26.97 4.00
CA THR A 631 33.99 27.38 2.68
C THR A 631 35.50 27.22 2.64
N PRO A 632 36.18 27.40 1.52
CA PRO A 632 37.65 27.39 1.50
C PRO A 632 38.33 28.39 2.46
N ALA A 633 37.71 29.53 2.74
CA ALA A 633 38.28 30.60 3.56
C ALA A 633 37.81 30.58 5.02
N LYS A 634 36.61 30.10 5.32
CA LYS A 634 36.01 30.23 6.66
C LYS A 634 35.27 28.97 7.11
N MET A 635 35.16 28.82 8.40
CA MET A 635 34.31 27.84 9.07
C MET A 635 33.10 28.53 9.69
N TYR A 636 31.91 28.04 9.44
CA TYR A 636 30.64 28.60 9.90
C TYR A 636 29.97 27.67 10.92
N LEU A 637 29.41 28.25 11.95
CA LEU A 637 28.51 27.59 12.88
C LEU A 637 27.31 28.50 13.07
N ILE A 638 26.14 28.04 12.63
CA ILE A 638 24.90 28.82 12.66
C ILE A 638 23.77 28.05 13.35
N ASP A 639 22.92 28.78 14.06
CA ASP A 639 21.75 28.20 14.67
C ASP A 639 20.63 27.92 13.63
N ARG A 640 19.57 27.28 14.06
CA ARG A 640 18.43 26.97 13.18
C ARG A 640 17.76 28.24 12.60
N ASN A 641 17.92 29.40 13.23
CA ASN A 641 17.33 30.66 12.75
C ASN A 641 18.25 31.40 11.79
N GLY A 642 19.42 30.86 11.44
CA GLY A 642 20.40 31.48 10.58
C GLY A 642 21.37 32.45 11.29
N ASN A 643 21.36 32.50 12.62
CA ASN A 643 22.29 33.37 13.37
C ASN A 643 23.60 32.67 13.66
N ALA A 644 24.71 33.42 13.62
CA ALA A 644 25.99 32.92 14.00
C ALA A 644 26.01 32.47 15.47
N ALA A 645 26.60 31.31 15.75
CA ALA A 645 26.72 30.76 17.09
C ALA A 645 28.15 30.84 17.61
N GLY A 646 28.31 31.26 18.89
CA GLY A 646 29.62 31.37 19.51
C GLY A 646 30.51 32.43 18.85
N ARG A 647 31.73 32.02 18.49
CA ARG A 647 32.78 32.91 17.89
C ARG A 647 32.83 32.82 16.37
N PHE A 648 31.89 32.10 15.76
CA PHE A 648 31.87 31.91 14.31
C PHE A 648 31.18 33.07 13.57
N PRO A 649 31.53 33.30 12.27
CA PRO A 649 32.45 32.52 11.46
C PRO A 649 33.92 32.73 11.79
N LEU A 650 34.73 31.65 11.66
CA LEU A 650 36.17 31.68 11.90
C LEU A 650 36.93 31.66 10.57
N SER A 651 37.86 32.60 10.34
CA SER A 651 38.77 32.55 9.19
C SER A 651 39.84 31.51 9.40
N PHE A 652 40.13 30.72 8.38
CA PHE A 652 41.25 29.79 8.38
C PHE A 652 42.58 30.53 8.24
N ARG A 653 43.66 29.94 8.70
CA ARG A 653 45.03 30.49 8.58
C ARG A 653 45.58 30.41 7.16
N ALA A 654 45.08 29.46 6.39
CA ALA A 654 45.35 29.27 4.96
C ALA A 654 44.11 28.64 4.35
N GLU A 655 43.96 28.71 3.04
CA GLU A 655 42.81 28.16 2.32
C GLU A 655 42.66 26.65 2.57
N CYS A 656 41.49 26.18 2.98
CA CYS A 656 41.15 24.77 3.26
C CYS A 656 40.27 24.19 2.14
N LYS A 657 40.85 23.84 1.00
CA LYS A 657 40.16 23.39 -0.22
C LYS A 657 39.40 22.08 -0.03
N GLN A 658 39.84 21.20 0.89
CA GLN A 658 39.23 19.88 1.10
C GLN A 658 38.10 19.92 2.13
N GLY A 659 37.73 21.09 2.65
CA GLY A 659 36.71 21.25 3.68
C GLY A 659 37.12 20.71 5.03
N ILE A 660 36.22 20.87 6.01
CA ILE A 660 36.40 20.33 7.37
C ILE A 660 35.86 18.94 7.50
N SER A 661 36.41 18.18 8.45
CA SER A 661 35.85 16.89 8.94
C SER A 661 35.63 16.98 10.43
N VAL A 662 34.47 16.46 10.90
CA VAL A 662 34.01 16.60 12.29
C VAL A 662 33.78 15.24 12.92
N TYR A 663 34.39 14.96 14.06
CA TYR A 663 34.28 13.69 14.77
C TYR A 663 34.02 13.90 16.25
N ASP A 664 33.13 13.08 16.80
CA ASP A 664 32.92 12.88 18.23
C ASP A 664 33.41 11.49 18.63
N TYR A 665 34.68 11.37 19.00
CA TYR A 665 35.35 10.09 19.24
C TYR A 665 34.69 9.22 20.31
N ASP A 666 34.14 9.85 21.33
CA ASP A 666 33.66 9.22 22.54
C ASP A 666 32.16 9.40 22.73
N ASN A 667 31.44 9.88 21.69
CA ASN A 667 30.01 10.15 21.67
C ASN A 667 29.51 11.00 22.86
N ASN A 668 30.31 12.01 23.23
CA ASN A 668 30.08 12.86 24.39
C ASN A 668 29.93 14.35 24.03
N LYS A 669 29.70 14.64 22.75
CA LYS A 669 29.57 15.99 22.17
C LYS A 669 30.82 16.84 22.32
N ASN A 670 32.01 16.24 22.47
CA ASN A 670 33.32 16.91 22.39
C ASN A 670 33.89 16.77 20.99
N TYR A 671 33.37 17.57 20.10
CA TYR A 671 33.70 17.52 18.68
C TYR A 671 35.13 17.88 18.39
N ARG A 672 35.74 17.21 17.42
CA ARG A 672 37.07 17.46 16.86
C ARG A 672 36.91 17.85 15.41
N ILE A 673 37.34 19.06 15.06
CA ILE A 673 37.16 19.64 13.73
C ILE A 673 38.53 19.73 13.08
N PHE A 674 38.76 18.90 12.06
CA PHE A 674 39.98 18.85 11.28
C PHE A 674 39.84 19.73 10.06
N ALA A 675 40.83 20.62 9.82
CA ALA A 675 40.89 21.52 8.69
C ALA A 675 42.22 21.33 7.94
N PRO A 676 42.23 20.54 6.84
CA PRO A 676 43.38 20.36 5.98
C PRO A 676 43.53 21.57 5.06
N CYS A 677 44.63 22.35 5.23
CA CYS A 677 44.80 23.60 4.54
C CYS A 677 45.94 23.59 3.52
N SER A 678 45.96 24.57 2.60
CA SER A 678 46.88 24.66 1.46
C SER A 678 48.34 24.90 1.88
N ASP A 679 48.57 25.36 3.11
CA ASP A 679 49.91 25.51 3.70
C ASP A 679 50.53 24.17 4.13
N ARG A 680 49.93 23.05 3.75
CA ARG A 680 50.35 21.66 4.02
C ARG A 680 50.24 21.26 5.49
N LYS A 681 49.33 21.90 6.25
CA LYS A 681 49.03 21.58 7.65
C LYS A 681 47.57 21.15 7.81
N VAL A 682 47.36 20.25 8.76
CA VAL A 682 46.05 19.93 9.27
C VAL A 682 45.84 20.60 10.62
N TYR A 683 44.94 21.55 10.69
CA TYR A 683 44.61 22.23 11.94
C TYR A 683 43.49 21.46 12.66
N LEU A 684 43.51 21.46 13.98
CA LEU A 684 42.47 20.83 14.80
C LEU A 684 41.84 21.85 15.72
N TYR A 685 40.52 22.05 15.56
CA TYR A 685 39.70 22.95 16.38
C TYR A 685 38.72 22.20 17.26
N GLY A 686 38.38 22.80 18.40
CA GLY A 686 37.18 22.47 19.17
C GLY A 686 35.99 23.24 18.66
N LEU A 687 34.78 22.85 19.13
CA LEU A 687 33.53 23.53 18.76
C LEU A 687 33.45 24.96 19.39
N ASP A 688 34.28 25.27 20.35
CA ASP A 688 34.46 26.64 20.90
C ASP A 688 35.29 27.57 19.98
N GLY A 689 35.77 27.04 18.88
CA GLY A 689 36.61 27.77 17.90
C GLY A 689 38.10 27.89 18.29
N ASN A 690 38.52 27.27 19.39
CA ASN A 690 39.93 27.28 19.80
C ASN A 690 40.66 26.08 19.18
N MET A 691 41.95 26.28 18.90
CA MET A 691 42.82 25.18 18.51
C MET A 691 43.07 24.23 19.68
N ILE A 692 42.99 22.95 19.45
CA ILE A 692 43.21 21.90 20.46
C ILE A 692 44.72 21.69 20.65
N LYS A 693 45.19 21.83 21.88
CA LYS A 693 46.56 21.56 22.25
C LYS A 693 46.87 20.04 22.14
N GLY A 694 48.13 19.73 21.75
CA GLY A 694 48.61 18.34 21.67
C GLY A 694 48.33 17.64 20.36
N TRP A 695 47.79 18.35 19.36
CA TRP A 695 47.73 17.95 17.97
C TRP A 695 48.89 18.61 17.21
N GLU A 696 49.89 17.83 16.88
CA GLU A 696 51.15 18.32 16.28
C GLU A 696 51.61 17.39 15.15
N PRO A 697 50.85 17.24 14.08
CA PRO A 697 51.28 16.45 12.94
C PRO A 697 52.42 17.16 12.21
N GLN A 698 53.32 16.38 11.60
CA GLN A 698 54.28 16.93 10.68
C GLN A 698 53.59 17.57 9.48
N LYS A 699 54.23 18.59 8.90
CA LYS A 699 53.77 19.22 7.68
C LYS A 699 53.92 18.22 6.53
N THR A 700 52.87 18.13 5.67
CA THR A 700 52.88 17.24 4.50
C THR A 700 53.91 17.68 3.47
N ASP A 701 54.40 16.77 2.62
CA ASP A 701 55.39 17.06 1.59
C ASP A 701 54.81 17.91 0.47
N LYS A 702 53.53 17.71 0.14
CA LYS A 702 52.76 18.43 -0.90
C LYS A 702 51.42 18.91 -0.35
N PRO A 703 50.67 19.77 -1.05
CA PRO A 703 49.34 20.16 -0.65
C PRO A 703 48.42 18.93 -0.44
N ILE A 704 47.63 19.01 0.61
CA ILE A 704 46.69 17.92 0.97
C ILE A 704 45.57 17.87 -0.06
N VAL A 705 45.24 16.65 -0.56
CA VAL A 705 44.28 16.40 -1.64
C VAL A 705 43.04 15.67 -1.15
N THR A 706 42.97 15.27 0.13
CA THR A 706 41.83 14.57 0.72
C THR A 706 41.35 15.28 1.98
N LYS A 707 40.07 15.06 2.34
CA LYS A 707 39.61 15.36 3.69
C LYS A 707 40.28 14.43 4.72
N VAL A 708 40.30 14.82 6.00
CA VAL A 708 40.78 13.94 7.08
C VAL A 708 39.66 12.97 7.43
N GLN A 709 39.97 11.67 7.40
CA GLN A 709 39.02 10.58 7.76
C GLN A 709 39.46 9.93 9.07
N HIS A 710 38.49 9.48 9.85
CA HIS A 710 38.70 8.79 11.11
C HIS A 710 38.17 7.36 11.05
N PHE A 711 39.02 6.41 11.41
CA PHE A 711 38.66 5.00 11.54
C PHE A 711 39.00 4.49 12.93
N ARG A 712 38.17 3.61 13.48
CA ARG A 712 38.43 2.95 14.75
C ARG A 712 38.52 1.44 14.55
N LEU A 713 39.69 0.86 14.88
CA LEU A 713 39.96 -0.56 14.73
C LEU A 713 40.55 -1.09 16.04
N GLU A 714 39.98 -2.16 16.59
CA GLU A 714 40.45 -2.81 17.82
C GLU A 714 40.72 -1.82 18.98
N GLY A 715 39.83 -0.81 19.14
CA GLY A 715 39.92 0.21 20.15
C GLY A 715 40.96 1.33 19.88
N LYS A 716 41.70 1.27 18.74
CA LYS A 716 42.66 2.29 18.35
C LYS A 716 42.06 3.19 17.27
N ASP A 717 42.36 4.49 17.36
CA ASP A 717 41.91 5.50 16.40
C ASP A 717 43.00 5.77 15.36
N TYR A 718 42.58 5.90 14.13
CA TYR A 718 43.41 6.20 12.97
C TYR A 718 42.85 7.42 12.25
N LEU A 719 43.66 8.44 12.09
CA LEU A 719 43.36 9.64 11.31
C LEU A 719 44.08 9.53 9.99
N VAL A 720 43.36 9.51 8.90
CA VAL A 720 43.88 9.19 7.56
C VAL A 720 43.59 10.35 6.62
N PHE A 721 44.63 10.80 5.92
CA PHE A 721 44.52 11.78 4.85
C PHE A 721 45.73 11.61 3.90
N ALA A 722 45.67 12.26 2.75
CA ALA A 722 46.76 12.17 1.77
C ALA A 722 47.15 13.55 1.19
N ASP A 723 48.38 13.72 0.86
CA ASP A 723 48.81 14.66 -0.15
C ASP A 723 48.86 13.98 -1.53
N ARG A 724 49.27 14.67 -2.58
CA ARG A 724 49.30 14.11 -3.94
C ARG A 724 50.08 12.81 -4.08
N TYR A 725 51.08 12.60 -3.23
CA TYR A 725 52.01 11.46 -3.40
C TYR A 725 52.07 10.53 -2.19
N ARG A 726 51.58 10.92 -1.03
CA ARG A 726 51.73 10.16 0.21
C ARG A 726 50.45 10.06 0.99
N LEU A 727 50.22 8.87 1.59
CA LEU A 727 49.15 8.59 2.54
C LEU A 727 49.71 8.71 3.98
N TYR A 728 49.02 9.47 4.81
CA TYR A 728 49.34 9.71 6.21
C TYR A 728 48.33 8.98 7.10
N VAL A 729 48.79 8.14 8.01
CA VAL A 729 47.99 7.37 8.95
C VAL A 729 48.49 7.65 10.37
N LEU A 730 47.76 8.51 11.08
CA LEU A 730 48.18 9.11 12.33
C LEU A 730 47.33 8.67 13.51
N ASP A 731 47.83 8.90 14.73
CA ASP A 731 47.07 8.76 15.96
C ASP A 731 46.33 10.07 16.32
N ARG A 732 45.59 10.09 17.45
CA ARG A 732 44.88 11.29 17.96
C ARG A 732 45.79 12.48 18.33
N LYS A 733 47.10 12.26 18.43
CA LYS A 733 48.11 13.32 18.72
C LYS A 733 48.80 13.82 17.46
N GLY A 734 48.51 13.24 16.30
CA GLY A 734 49.18 13.59 15.05
C GLY A 734 50.49 12.84 14.83
N LYS A 735 50.82 11.82 15.64
CA LYS A 735 52.00 10.98 15.43
C LYS A 735 51.73 9.88 14.42
N GLU A 736 52.71 9.57 13.56
CA GLU A 736 52.63 8.50 12.60
C GLU A 736 52.36 7.17 13.31
N ARG A 737 51.23 6.52 12.98
CA ARG A 737 50.83 5.22 13.53
C ARG A 737 51.14 4.07 12.58
N VAL A 738 51.05 4.31 11.28
CA VAL A 738 51.42 3.36 10.25
C VAL A 738 52.31 4.09 9.24
N ARG A 739 53.50 3.55 9.05
CA ARG A 739 54.47 4.10 8.08
C ARG A 739 54.20 3.47 6.71
N ILE A 740 53.93 4.35 5.73
CA ILE A 740 53.71 3.96 4.33
C ILE A 740 54.83 4.61 3.49
N SER A 741 55.67 3.79 2.90
CA SER A 741 56.85 4.27 2.18
C SER A 741 56.60 4.44 0.67
N SER A 742 55.49 3.92 0.16
CA SER A 742 55.18 3.99 -1.27
C SER A 742 54.69 5.37 -1.68
N VAL A 743 54.96 5.69 -2.93
CA VAL A 743 54.55 6.92 -3.59
C VAL A 743 53.38 6.58 -4.53
N PHE A 744 52.35 7.42 -4.54
CA PHE A 744 51.15 7.29 -5.34
C PHE A 744 51.05 8.53 -6.27
N ASP A 745 50.19 8.48 -7.28
CA ASP A 745 49.69 9.71 -7.97
C ASP A 745 48.17 9.81 -7.75
N LEU A 746 47.82 10.62 -6.76
CA LEU A 746 46.45 10.73 -6.25
C LEU A 746 45.73 11.93 -6.87
N PRO A 747 44.46 11.75 -7.30
CA PRO A 747 43.66 12.88 -7.78
C PRO A 747 43.21 13.77 -6.62
N GLU A 748 42.82 15.00 -6.95
CA GLU A 748 42.18 15.90 -5.97
C GLU A 748 40.78 15.40 -5.60
N GLN A 749 40.36 15.63 -4.36
CA GLN A 749 39.05 15.25 -3.84
C GLN A 749 38.77 13.72 -3.88
N MET A 750 39.79 12.92 -3.69
CA MET A 750 39.66 11.48 -3.57
C MET A 750 39.16 11.09 -2.18
N ASP A 751 38.32 10.11 -2.12
CA ASP A 751 37.94 9.46 -0.87
C ASP A 751 38.79 8.20 -0.59
N ILE A 752 39.08 7.98 0.69
CA ILE A 752 39.73 6.78 1.19
C ILE A 752 38.70 5.96 1.97
N TYR A 753 38.56 4.70 1.65
CA TYR A 753 37.57 3.84 2.30
C TYR A 753 38.26 2.81 3.18
N LEU A 754 37.59 2.41 4.27
CA LEU A 754 37.98 1.27 5.08
C LEU A 754 37.14 0.07 4.65
N ILE A 755 37.81 -0.98 4.22
CA ILE A 755 37.15 -2.25 3.80
C ILE A 755 37.70 -3.43 4.60
N ARG A 756 37.03 -4.57 4.47
CA ARG A 756 37.51 -5.85 5.01
C ARG A 756 37.65 -6.91 3.93
N LYS A 757 38.87 -7.35 3.70
CA LYS A 757 39.18 -8.47 2.80
C LYS A 757 39.69 -9.66 3.62
N ASN A 758 39.02 -10.80 3.56
CA ASN A 758 39.33 -11.99 4.38
C ASN A 758 39.44 -11.65 5.88
N LYS A 759 38.50 -10.87 6.40
CA LYS A 759 38.45 -10.39 7.80
C LYS A 759 39.58 -9.42 8.18
N GLN A 760 40.50 -9.10 7.28
CA GLN A 760 41.59 -8.16 7.52
C GLN A 760 41.19 -6.75 7.03
N PRO A 761 41.46 -5.70 7.81
CA PRO A 761 41.14 -4.34 7.43
C PRO A 761 42.16 -3.78 6.44
N TYR A 762 41.68 -3.07 5.43
CA TYR A 762 42.48 -2.33 4.45
C TYR A 762 41.92 -0.93 4.23
N LEU A 763 42.78 0.03 3.97
CA LEU A 763 42.42 1.28 3.36
C LEU A 763 42.46 1.08 1.84
N ILE A 764 41.39 1.45 1.13
CA ILE A 764 41.28 1.36 -0.32
C ILE A 764 41.05 2.74 -0.94
N PHE A 765 41.74 3.02 -2.02
CA PHE A 765 41.62 4.26 -2.79
C PHE A 765 42.14 4.08 -4.23
N ALA A 766 41.81 5.02 -5.11
CA ALA A 766 42.20 4.99 -6.51
C ALA A 766 43.26 6.01 -6.86
N GLY A 767 44.26 5.61 -7.62
CA GLY A 767 45.18 6.50 -8.29
C GLY A 767 44.60 7.09 -9.57
N ARG A 768 45.16 8.17 -10.10
CA ARG A 768 44.76 8.79 -11.38
C ARG A 768 44.78 7.86 -12.58
N ASP A 769 45.72 6.90 -12.57
CA ASP A 769 45.97 5.92 -13.62
C ASP A 769 45.00 4.71 -13.59
N GLY A 770 43.94 4.77 -12.75
CA GLY A 770 43.01 3.64 -12.56
C GLY A 770 43.57 2.49 -11.70
N ASN A 771 44.75 2.67 -11.09
CA ASN A 771 45.28 1.71 -10.13
C ASN A 771 44.59 1.85 -8.78
N ILE A 772 43.96 0.75 -8.34
CA ILE A 772 43.31 0.66 -7.03
C ILE A 772 44.33 0.13 -6.03
N GLN A 773 44.52 0.84 -4.93
CA GLN A 773 45.50 0.54 -3.88
C GLN A 773 44.77 0.03 -2.63
N LEU A 774 45.21 -1.10 -2.08
CA LEU A 774 44.79 -1.66 -0.80
C LEU A 774 45.98 -1.62 0.16
N VAL A 775 45.88 -0.81 1.21
CA VAL A 775 46.93 -0.63 2.20
C VAL A 775 46.47 -1.20 3.54
N ASN A 776 47.17 -2.18 4.07
CA ASN A 776 46.86 -2.71 5.39
C ASN A 776 47.48 -1.87 6.52
N PHE A 777 47.11 -2.12 7.76
CA PHE A 777 47.57 -1.37 8.92
C PHE A 777 48.96 -1.80 9.44
N SER A 778 49.69 -2.66 8.69
CA SER A 778 51.11 -2.88 8.81
C SER A 778 51.96 -2.13 7.74
N GLY A 779 51.30 -1.36 6.86
CA GLY A 779 51.92 -0.59 5.80
C GLY A 779 52.21 -1.34 4.49
N GLN A 780 51.72 -2.59 4.37
CA GLN A 780 51.86 -3.39 3.16
C GLN A 780 50.78 -2.97 2.15
N ILE A 781 51.15 -2.96 0.87
CA ILE A 781 50.35 -2.52 -0.23
C ILE A 781 50.09 -3.69 -1.20
N LYS A 782 48.86 -3.80 -1.62
CA LYS A 782 48.40 -4.62 -2.74
C LYS A 782 47.57 -3.74 -3.65
N GLY A 783 47.42 -4.10 -4.89
CA GLY A 783 46.58 -3.33 -5.80
C GLY A 783 46.26 -4.11 -7.07
N PHE A 784 45.33 -3.55 -7.83
CA PHE A 784 44.94 -4.03 -9.16
C PHE A 784 44.59 -2.82 -10.03
N LYS A 785 44.63 -3.02 -11.33
CA LYS A 785 44.25 -2.00 -12.28
C LYS A 785 42.89 -2.28 -12.89
N VAL A 786 42.08 -1.25 -13.01
CA VAL A 786 40.82 -1.32 -13.73
C VAL A 786 41.01 -0.75 -15.13
N GLU A 787 40.93 -1.65 -16.13
CA GLU A 787 41.13 -1.24 -17.52
C GLU A 787 39.91 -0.46 -18.06
N GLY A 788 40.18 0.48 -18.96
CA GLY A 788 39.13 1.25 -19.63
C GLY A 788 38.56 2.45 -18.88
N LEU A 789 39.09 2.78 -17.70
CA LEU A 789 38.75 4.03 -16.99
C LEU A 789 39.53 5.22 -17.60
N SER A 790 38.87 6.38 -17.76
CA SER A 790 39.49 7.66 -18.12
C SER A 790 40.10 8.33 -16.87
N GLU A 791 40.80 9.43 -17.06
CA GLU A 791 41.35 10.23 -15.91
C GLU A 791 40.25 10.94 -15.07
N HIS A 792 38.99 10.90 -15.53
CA HIS A 792 37.88 11.64 -14.94
C HIS A 792 36.89 10.77 -14.19
N PHE A 793 37.19 9.49 -13.99
CA PHE A 793 36.32 8.60 -13.25
C PHE A 793 36.07 9.09 -11.83
N ARG A 794 34.95 8.66 -11.26
CA ARG A 794 34.63 8.81 -9.83
C ARG A 794 34.37 7.43 -9.22
N MET A 795 34.80 7.26 -7.98
CA MET A 795 34.74 5.99 -7.28
C MET A 795 33.98 6.11 -5.95
N ASN A 796 33.19 5.10 -5.65
CA ASN A 796 32.65 4.80 -4.32
C ASN A 796 32.86 3.33 -3.99
N VAL A 797 32.66 2.93 -2.73
CA VAL A 797 32.88 1.56 -2.26
C VAL A 797 31.69 1.13 -1.42
N ALA A 798 31.08 -0.02 -1.75
CA ALA A 798 29.99 -0.62 -0.99
C ALA A 798 29.83 -2.10 -1.36
N ASP A 799 29.29 -2.90 -0.44
CA ASP A 799 28.85 -4.28 -0.71
C ASP A 799 27.49 -4.23 -1.44
N VAL A 800 27.52 -4.08 -2.78
CA VAL A 800 26.31 -3.92 -3.58
C VAL A 800 25.70 -5.25 -3.99
N ASN A 801 26.50 -6.31 -4.08
CA ASN A 801 26.06 -7.66 -4.46
C ASN A 801 25.65 -8.50 -3.23
N ARG A 802 25.93 -8.05 -2.00
CA ARG A 802 25.58 -8.64 -0.71
C ARG A 802 26.27 -9.97 -0.39
N ASP A 803 27.46 -10.15 -0.87
CA ASP A 803 28.25 -11.32 -0.52
C ASP A 803 29.09 -11.14 0.77
N GLY A 804 28.99 -9.97 1.40
CA GLY A 804 29.72 -9.60 2.62
C GLY A 804 31.10 -9.01 2.33
N THR A 805 31.40 -8.72 1.06
CA THR A 805 32.63 -8.09 0.61
C THR A 805 32.28 -6.83 -0.15
N GLU A 806 32.98 -5.73 0.09
CA GLU A 806 32.74 -4.47 -0.62
C GLU A 806 33.26 -4.56 -2.07
N GLU A 807 32.55 -3.92 -3.02
CA GLU A 807 33.00 -3.66 -4.39
C GLU A 807 33.38 -2.20 -4.58
N CYS A 808 34.22 -1.95 -5.56
CA CYS A 808 34.54 -0.64 -6.10
C CYS A 808 33.54 -0.29 -7.20
N ILE A 809 32.80 0.82 -7.04
CA ILE A 809 31.80 1.31 -7.96
C ILE A 809 32.39 2.53 -8.66
N PHE A 810 32.52 2.47 -9.98
CA PHE A 810 33.02 3.57 -10.80
C PHE A 810 31.95 4.11 -11.72
N VAL A 811 31.91 5.40 -11.87
CA VAL A 811 31.26 6.05 -13.01
C VAL A 811 32.31 6.77 -13.84
N ASP A 812 32.25 6.59 -15.14
CA ASP A 812 33.16 7.19 -16.10
C ASP A 812 32.42 7.51 -17.39
N LYS A 813 32.20 8.79 -17.67
CA LYS A 813 31.39 9.31 -18.77
C LYS A 813 29.97 8.75 -18.75
N ASP A 814 29.63 7.82 -19.63
CA ASP A 814 28.35 7.17 -19.79
C ASP A 814 28.30 5.73 -19.25
N ARG A 815 29.35 5.30 -18.53
CA ARG A 815 29.50 3.92 -18.04
C ARG A 815 29.51 3.80 -16.54
N LEU A 816 28.85 2.77 -16.03
CA LEU A 816 28.96 2.28 -14.67
C LEU A 816 29.77 0.98 -14.64
N PHE A 817 30.77 0.89 -13.81
CA PHE A 817 31.49 -0.35 -13.51
C PHE A 817 31.36 -0.70 -12.05
N VAL A 818 31.16 -1.98 -11.77
CA VAL A 818 31.28 -2.56 -10.42
C VAL A 818 32.37 -3.61 -10.49
N VAL A 819 33.41 -3.48 -9.67
CA VAL A 819 34.63 -4.27 -9.71
C VAL A 819 34.88 -4.87 -8.33
N ASP A 820 35.13 -6.15 -8.24
CA ASP A 820 35.45 -6.83 -6.97
C ASP A 820 36.88 -6.47 -6.49
N LEU A 821 37.23 -6.89 -5.28
CA LEU A 821 38.55 -6.61 -4.71
C LEU A 821 39.69 -7.44 -5.32
N GLU A 822 39.41 -8.31 -6.29
CA GLU A 822 40.36 -9.02 -7.14
C GLU A 822 40.61 -8.31 -8.49
N GLY A 823 39.87 -7.24 -8.76
CA GLY A 823 39.98 -6.48 -9.99
C GLY A 823 39.13 -7.05 -11.16
N ARG A 824 38.24 -7.98 -10.87
CA ARG A 824 37.31 -8.54 -11.89
C ARG A 824 36.10 -7.63 -12.02
N VAL A 825 35.74 -7.27 -13.23
CA VAL A 825 34.54 -6.50 -13.51
C VAL A 825 33.34 -7.43 -13.31
N VAL A 826 32.53 -7.09 -12.28
CA VAL A 826 31.28 -7.81 -11.95
C VAL A 826 30.13 -7.28 -12.80
N ILE A 827 30.11 -5.95 -13.00
CA ILE A 827 29.10 -5.27 -13.81
C ILE A 827 29.81 -4.19 -14.65
N GLU A 828 29.51 -4.18 -15.93
CA GLU A 828 29.78 -3.08 -16.83
C GLU A 828 28.46 -2.71 -17.54
N LYS A 829 28.02 -1.48 -17.37
CA LYS A 829 26.76 -1.01 -17.94
C LYS A 829 26.97 0.33 -18.62
N LYS A 830 26.68 0.37 -19.92
CA LYS A 830 26.52 1.64 -20.63
C LYS A 830 25.12 2.16 -20.37
N LEU A 831 25.02 3.41 -19.96
CA LEU A 831 23.76 4.10 -19.69
C LEU A 831 23.46 5.11 -20.79
N ASP A 832 22.18 5.41 -20.99
CA ASP A 832 21.75 6.43 -21.97
C ASP A 832 21.82 7.82 -21.31
N VAL A 833 23.06 8.32 -21.18
CA VAL A 833 23.40 9.58 -20.48
C VAL A 833 24.52 10.30 -21.25
N ALA A 834 24.60 11.62 -21.05
CA ALA A 834 25.65 12.43 -21.66
C ALA A 834 26.91 12.49 -20.78
N GLY A 835 26.78 12.41 -19.47
CA GLY A 835 27.88 12.40 -18.51
C GLY A 835 27.40 12.24 -17.07
N LEU A 836 27.97 11.26 -16.38
CA LEU A 836 27.63 10.95 -14.99
C LEU A 836 28.53 11.73 -14.03
N ASP A 837 27.92 12.15 -12.91
CA ASP A 837 28.62 12.75 -11.79
C ASP A 837 29.17 11.66 -10.83
N TYR A 838 29.03 11.81 -9.56
CA TYR A 838 29.53 10.91 -8.51
C TYR A 838 28.53 9.79 -8.23
N PRO A 839 28.96 8.49 -8.03
CA PRO A 839 28.06 7.39 -7.68
C PRO A 839 27.74 7.42 -6.18
N TYR A 840 26.58 7.99 -5.82
CA TYR A 840 26.11 8.01 -4.44
C TYR A 840 25.48 6.68 -4.06
N ILE A 841 25.83 6.17 -2.88
CA ILE A 841 25.29 4.91 -2.37
C ILE A 841 24.14 5.18 -1.41
N TYR A 842 22.98 4.60 -1.69
CA TYR A 842 21.78 4.68 -0.87
C TYR A 842 21.44 3.30 -0.29
N ARG A 843 21.36 3.19 1.04
CA ARG A 843 20.99 1.97 1.72
C ARG A 843 19.48 1.99 2.04
N PHE A 844 18.70 1.24 1.30
CA PHE A 844 17.26 1.11 1.47
C PHE A 844 16.89 0.12 2.58
N SER A 845 17.72 -0.88 2.79
CA SER A 845 17.68 -1.84 3.90
C SER A 845 19.02 -2.55 4.01
N ASN A 846 19.16 -3.50 4.94
CA ASN A 846 20.33 -4.37 5.00
C ASN A 846 20.51 -5.24 3.74
N VAL A 847 19.45 -5.34 2.92
CA VAL A 847 19.41 -6.18 1.73
C VAL A 847 19.10 -5.42 0.42
N ASP A 848 18.94 -4.11 0.45
CA ASP A 848 18.64 -3.28 -0.73
C ASP A 848 19.58 -2.05 -0.72
N ILE A 849 20.61 -2.10 -1.56
CA ILE A 849 21.58 -1.03 -1.77
C ILE A 849 21.43 -0.56 -3.22
N ARG A 850 21.36 0.75 -3.41
CA ARG A 850 21.20 1.34 -4.74
C ARG A 850 22.24 2.42 -5.00
N ILE A 851 22.55 2.60 -6.28
CA ILE A 851 23.51 3.55 -6.79
C ILE A 851 22.75 4.70 -7.43
N GLY A 852 22.89 5.90 -6.90
CA GLY A 852 22.31 7.11 -7.49
C GLY A 852 23.33 7.92 -8.24
N VAL A 853 23.00 8.33 -9.44
CA VAL A 853 23.83 9.17 -10.30
C VAL A 853 23.00 10.27 -10.95
N THR A 854 23.63 11.40 -11.26
CA THR A 854 22.98 12.53 -11.92
C THR A 854 23.67 12.81 -13.24
N ASP A 855 22.90 13.05 -14.28
CA ASP A 855 23.35 13.60 -15.55
C ASP A 855 22.87 15.05 -15.68
N ALA A 856 23.75 15.99 -15.38
CA ALA A 856 23.43 17.42 -15.44
C ALA A 856 23.26 17.95 -16.87
N PHE A 857 23.73 17.24 -17.90
CA PHE A 857 23.57 17.63 -19.30
C PHE A 857 22.18 17.29 -19.85
N LEU A 858 21.65 16.12 -19.45
CA LEU A 858 20.30 15.69 -19.83
C LEU A 858 19.25 16.03 -18.75
N HIS A 859 19.65 16.76 -17.69
CA HIS A 859 18.79 17.19 -16.59
C HIS A 859 18.04 16.03 -15.95
N GLN A 860 18.71 14.88 -15.71
CA GLN A 860 18.07 13.68 -15.20
C GLN A 860 18.88 13.01 -14.09
N MET A 861 18.15 12.38 -13.20
CA MET A 861 18.68 11.57 -12.10
C MET A 861 18.32 10.11 -12.33
N LEU A 862 19.27 9.22 -12.07
CA LEU A 862 19.07 7.77 -12.15
C LEU A 862 19.31 7.14 -10.79
N LEU A 863 18.52 6.12 -10.48
CA LEU A 863 18.70 5.25 -9.33
C LEU A 863 18.78 3.81 -9.84
N LEU A 864 19.92 3.16 -9.59
CA LEU A 864 20.27 1.86 -10.15
C LEU A 864 20.27 0.79 -9.05
N ASP A 865 19.83 -0.41 -9.37
CA ASP A 865 19.97 -1.58 -8.48
C ASP A 865 21.40 -2.17 -8.52
N ALA A 866 21.63 -3.23 -7.76
CA ALA A 866 22.91 -3.92 -7.69
C ALA A 866 23.35 -4.58 -9.01
N GLN A 867 22.47 -4.73 -9.98
CA GLN A 867 22.72 -5.27 -11.31
C GLN A 867 22.90 -4.17 -12.37
N GLY A 868 22.86 -2.90 -11.97
CA GLY A 868 22.97 -1.74 -12.84
C GLY A 868 21.68 -1.46 -13.64
N ASN A 869 20.53 -2.03 -13.25
CA ASN A 869 19.27 -1.72 -13.90
C ASN A 869 18.67 -0.45 -13.28
N ILE A 870 18.06 0.37 -14.11
CA ILE A 870 17.37 1.59 -13.66
C ILE A 870 16.14 1.20 -12.85
N SER A 871 16.03 1.75 -11.64
CA SER A 871 14.89 1.56 -10.76
C SER A 871 13.60 2.06 -11.41
N LYS A 872 12.51 1.38 -11.13
CA LYS A 872 11.18 1.74 -11.66
C LYS A 872 10.85 3.20 -11.31
N GLY A 873 10.31 3.96 -12.26
CA GLY A 873 10.02 5.39 -12.12
C GLY A 873 11.19 6.33 -12.42
N PHE A 874 12.39 5.83 -12.62
CA PHE A 874 13.54 6.60 -13.09
C PHE A 874 13.78 6.36 -14.60
N PRO A 875 14.47 7.31 -15.31
CA PRO A 875 15.05 8.56 -14.82
C PRO A 875 13.99 9.61 -14.46
N ILE A 876 14.34 10.53 -13.53
CA ILE A 876 13.51 11.67 -13.14
C ILE A 876 14.25 12.99 -13.35
N PRO A 877 13.51 14.11 -13.60
CA PRO A 877 14.17 15.41 -13.79
C PRO A 877 14.98 15.86 -12.58
N GLY A 878 16.17 16.42 -12.81
CA GLY A 878 17.03 17.04 -11.80
C GLY A 878 18.44 17.27 -12.29
N ASP A 879 19.06 18.33 -11.75
CA ASP A 879 20.33 18.91 -12.21
C ASP A 879 21.46 18.77 -11.21
N SER A 880 21.12 18.43 -9.96
CA SER A 880 22.11 18.27 -8.89
C SER A 880 22.13 16.85 -8.36
N PRO A 881 23.20 16.44 -7.67
CA PRO A 881 23.16 15.27 -6.81
C PRO A 881 21.95 15.35 -5.88
N PHE A 882 21.31 14.22 -5.59
CA PHE A 882 20.10 14.19 -4.83
C PHE A 882 20.24 13.52 -3.46
N SER A 883 19.36 13.83 -2.53
CA SER A 883 19.28 13.18 -1.22
C SER A 883 17.99 12.38 -1.10
N ILE A 884 18.05 11.27 -0.36
CA ILE A 884 16.91 10.40 -0.10
C ILE A 884 16.60 10.39 1.40
N VAL A 885 15.32 10.55 1.76
CA VAL A 885 14.81 10.41 3.12
C VAL A 885 13.62 9.44 3.10
N PHE A 886 13.70 8.37 3.88
CA PHE A 886 12.66 7.35 3.94
C PHE A 886 11.47 7.79 4.81
N PHE A 887 10.26 7.44 4.35
CA PHE A 887 9.04 7.52 5.13
C PHE A 887 8.39 6.13 5.21
N GLY A 888 8.65 5.40 6.29
CA GLY A 888 8.17 4.02 6.47
C GLY A 888 8.75 3.03 5.46
N GLN A 889 8.00 1.97 5.16
CA GLN A 889 8.39 0.94 4.18
C GLN A 889 7.85 1.24 2.77
N GLU A 890 6.97 2.23 2.61
CA GLU A 890 6.18 2.47 1.40
C GLU A 890 6.90 3.33 0.35
N GLY A 891 7.96 4.05 0.73
CA GLY A 891 8.66 4.93 -0.21
C GLY A 891 9.68 5.86 0.42
N PHE A 892 10.09 6.85 -0.35
CA PHE A 892 11.06 7.85 0.08
C PHE A 892 10.81 9.21 -0.57
N TYR A 893 11.26 10.26 0.11
CA TYR A 893 11.38 11.59 -0.47
C TYR A 893 12.75 11.74 -1.11
N LEU A 894 12.79 12.36 -2.27
CA LEU A 894 14.02 12.72 -2.96
C LEU A 894 14.08 14.24 -3.13
N PHE A 895 15.23 14.83 -2.80
CA PHE A 895 15.49 16.26 -2.90
C PHE A 895 16.60 16.52 -3.90
N ALA A 896 16.37 17.39 -4.88
CA ALA A 896 17.33 17.75 -5.92
C ALA A 896 17.14 19.18 -6.40
N GLY A 897 18.15 19.73 -7.06
CA GLY A 897 18.02 20.96 -7.83
C GLY A 897 17.52 20.70 -9.23
N ALA A 898 16.82 21.67 -9.81
CA ALA A 898 16.37 21.68 -11.20
C ALA A 898 17.16 22.72 -12.04
N ASP A 899 17.11 22.57 -13.35
CA ASP A 899 17.79 23.44 -14.32
C ASP A 899 17.30 24.87 -14.29
N ASP A 900 16.05 25.11 -13.87
CA ASP A 900 15.46 26.44 -13.70
C ASP A 900 15.94 27.17 -12.44
N GLY A 901 16.79 26.55 -11.60
CA GLY A 901 17.26 27.10 -10.33
C GLY A 901 16.28 26.88 -9.17
N SER A 902 15.36 25.94 -9.30
CA SER A 902 14.51 25.50 -8.20
C SER A 902 15.13 24.33 -7.46
N VAL A 903 14.75 24.15 -6.20
CA VAL A 903 14.91 22.90 -5.47
C VAL A 903 13.56 22.18 -5.42
N ILE A 904 13.57 20.88 -5.66
CA ILE A 904 12.37 20.05 -5.80
C ILE A 904 12.38 18.94 -4.74
N LYS A 905 11.21 18.66 -4.16
CA LYS A 905 10.94 17.48 -3.35
C LYS A 905 10.02 16.54 -4.15
N TYR A 906 10.54 15.38 -4.45
CA TYR A 906 9.75 14.27 -5.04
C TYR A 906 9.31 13.29 -3.96
N LYS A 907 8.12 12.73 -4.13
CA LYS A 907 7.67 11.50 -3.45
C LYS A 907 7.83 10.34 -4.43
N VAL A 908 8.59 9.35 -4.05
CA VAL A 908 8.82 8.14 -4.84
C VAL A 908 8.21 6.96 -4.07
N GLN A 909 7.32 6.22 -4.69
CA GLN A 909 6.81 4.97 -4.15
C GLN A 909 7.81 3.84 -4.44
N ARG A 910 7.90 2.86 -3.54
CA ARG A 910 8.89 1.78 -3.59
C ARG A 910 8.38 0.56 -4.34
#